data_5c335cbc498863a74f176f56b13d24ce
#
_entry.id   5c335cbc498863a74f176f56b13d24ce
#
_cell.length_a   1.000
_cell.length_b   1.000
_cell.length_c   1.000
_cell.angle_alpha   90.00
_cell.angle_beta   90.00
_cell.angle_gamma   90.00
#
_symmetry.space_group_name_H-M   'P 1'
#
loop_
_entity.id
_entity.type
_entity.pdbx_description
1 polymer ?
#
loop_
_entity_poly.entity_id
_entity_poly.type
_entity_poly.pdbx_seq_one_letter_code
_entity_poly.pdbx_strand_id
1 'polypeptide(L)'
;MSLARRVEKLFEPGGALERRWPRYERRSGQAGLAIEIARALESGGTLLAEAPTGVGKSLAYLVPSVLLACEGERRVVIATCTRSLQDQLIERDLPGLLEALDASVPVARLKGKQNYLCTRELDLEDSPAADERETLEALRRWVLADAEGDLDRFEAPDAETFRRLRARVATDPAACTAATCRRGRECFWMRARRAAAGARLIVVNHALLALAGGSDGLLPDADALIVDEAHRLEGVLLSQLERSVSRNRFEELFRLLGGMRAPREGSRRAGRPASGLLPRLRLGAGFDPGTAQDVAQRLARRAAEARADVERLFDALPRAETSGRYATRRRHRGSVELLGGSFGTLEAVLAHCTEFARELHRLAEETARSSRTGAEELSAECDQLAARFAALGVELEDLAEAATPDWVYWQSAGGRGIELHGAPLAAGEHARRLVFGRFRAAVLTSATLSASGQFEFLAGRLGLGESRGAPYHAVSVPSPFPLERQMRAYVLDSETEEAESVCGVVSALAATGRNQLVLFTAHERLRRARARLIERLPQGTVLMAQEWDGPAGLLSERFRMRRGAILLGVQSLWEGVDFPGEALEIVVVAKLPFSVPDDPLVEARAERLRSEDVDPFRADALPEAVLRFRQGIGRLIRRADDRGVVVVCDPRLATASYRRAFLEALPVPVTAWRDAAALADDAARFLAGSLVLKEDR
;
A
#
# COMPACT_ATOMS: atom_id res chain seq x y z
N MET A 1 -39.68 -4.21 -5.02
CA MET A 1 -39.05 -5.27 -4.20
C MET A 1 -37.71 -4.69 -3.70
N SER A 2 -37.42 -4.73 -2.38
CA SER A 2 -36.19 -4.17 -1.81
C SER A 2 -34.96 -4.84 -2.40
N LEU A 3 -33.81 -4.13 -2.38
CA LEU A 3 -32.52 -4.65 -2.85
C LEU A 3 -32.17 -5.93 -2.10
N ALA A 4 -32.34 -5.94 -0.77
CA ALA A 4 -32.09 -7.10 0.08
C ALA A 4 -32.89 -8.35 -0.36
N ARG A 5 -34.17 -8.17 -0.70
CA ARG A 5 -35.04 -9.28 -1.17
C ARG A 5 -34.62 -9.81 -2.55
N ARG A 6 -34.13 -8.93 -3.42
CA ARG A 6 -33.62 -9.34 -4.74
C ARG A 6 -32.33 -10.14 -4.59
N VAL A 7 -31.42 -9.69 -3.70
CA VAL A 7 -30.18 -10.39 -3.37
C VAL A 7 -30.50 -11.78 -2.79
N GLU A 8 -31.40 -11.87 -1.81
CA GLU A 8 -31.83 -13.13 -1.19
C GLU A 8 -32.22 -14.18 -2.25
N LYS A 9 -33.11 -13.81 -3.21
CA LYS A 9 -33.52 -14.69 -4.29
C LYS A 9 -32.39 -15.21 -5.18
N LEU A 10 -31.32 -14.44 -5.36
CA LEU A 10 -30.19 -14.86 -6.19
C LEU A 10 -29.34 -15.94 -5.50
N PHE A 11 -29.28 -15.91 -4.16
CA PHE A 11 -28.53 -16.85 -3.34
C PHE A 11 -29.40 -18.05 -2.85
N GLU A 12 -30.70 -18.09 -3.12
CA GLU A 12 -31.55 -19.24 -2.80
C GLU A 12 -31.08 -20.50 -3.54
N PRO A 13 -31.36 -21.72 -3.00
CA PRO A 13 -31.14 -22.97 -3.73
C PRO A 13 -31.89 -22.96 -5.08
N GLY A 14 -31.17 -23.31 -6.15
CA GLY A 14 -31.71 -23.20 -7.50
C GLY A 14 -31.86 -21.75 -8.00
N GLY A 15 -31.26 -20.77 -7.33
CA GLY A 15 -31.22 -19.38 -7.75
C GLY A 15 -30.42 -19.14 -9.03
N ALA A 16 -30.44 -17.92 -9.54
CA ALA A 16 -29.76 -17.60 -10.81
C ALA A 16 -28.25 -17.80 -10.74
N LEU A 17 -27.59 -17.54 -9.59
CA LEU A 17 -26.16 -17.77 -9.41
C LEU A 17 -25.80 -19.24 -9.57
N GLU A 18 -26.54 -20.13 -8.94
CA GLU A 18 -26.27 -21.59 -9.02
C GLU A 18 -26.54 -22.13 -10.43
N ARG A 19 -27.57 -21.64 -11.12
CA ARG A 19 -27.93 -22.10 -12.47
C ARG A 19 -27.01 -21.57 -13.58
N ARG A 20 -26.51 -20.32 -13.44
CA ARG A 20 -25.86 -19.59 -14.56
C ARG A 20 -24.37 -19.39 -14.37
N TRP A 21 -23.85 -19.61 -13.16
CA TRP A 21 -22.44 -19.44 -12.90
C TRP A 21 -21.77 -20.79 -12.56
N PRO A 22 -21.11 -21.45 -13.51
CA PRO A 22 -20.56 -22.81 -13.34
C PRO A 22 -19.53 -22.94 -12.20
N ARG A 23 -18.95 -21.81 -11.76
CA ARG A 23 -17.97 -21.75 -10.65
C ARG A 23 -18.57 -21.36 -9.30
N TYR A 24 -19.90 -21.21 -9.25
CA TYR A 24 -20.54 -20.84 -8.00
C TYR A 24 -20.60 -22.05 -7.06
N GLU A 25 -20.02 -21.86 -5.89
CA GLU A 25 -20.15 -22.79 -4.76
C GLU A 25 -20.93 -22.10 -3.65
N ARG A 26 -22.01 -22.72 -3.26
CA ARG A 26 -22.83 -22.23 -2.15
C ARG A 26 -22.06 -22.34 -0.85
N ARG A 27 -21.88 -21.23 -0.14
CA ARG A 27 -21.16 -21.17 1.14
C ARG A 27 -22.07 -20.63 2.24
N SER A 28 -21.99 -21.25 3.42
CA SER A 28 -22.71 -20.76 4.59
C SER A 28 -22.27 -19.33 4.93
N GLY A 29 -23.22 -18.49 5.26
CA GLY A 29 -22.95 -17.08 5.62
C GLY A 29 -22.79 -16.11 4.44
N GLN A 30 -22.49 -16.55 3.21
CA GLN A 30 -22.33 -15.65 2.05
C GLN A 30 -23.63 -14.91 1.72
N ALA A 31 -24.75 -15.62 1.68
CA ALA A 31 -26.06 -15.01 1.41
C ALA A 31 -26.46 -14.01 2.50
N GLY A 32 -26.26 -14.36 3.77
CA GLY A 32 -26.52 -13.46 4.90
C GLY A 32 -25.69 -12.18 4.81
N LEU A 33 -24.38 -12.32 4.53
CA LEU A 33 -23.50 -11.18 4.32
C LEU A 33 -23.98 -10.29 3.16
N ALA A 34 -24.33 -10.88 2.03
CA ALA A 34 -24.82 -10.14 0.85
C ALA A 34 -26.13 -9.38 1.14
N ILE A 35 -27.02 -9.97 1.94
CA ILE A 35 -28.29 -9.34 2.37
C ILE A 35 -28.00 -8.15 3.31
N GLU A 36 -27.09 -8.27 4.27
CA GLU A 36 -26.72 -7.15 5.16
C GLU A 36 -26.05 -6.01 4.38
N ILE A 37 -25.18 -6.33 3.43
CA ILE A 37 -24.60 -5.33 2.52
C ILE A 37 -25.71 -4.64 1.70
N ALA A 38 -26.65 -5.41 1.15
CA ALA A 38 -27.78 -4.84 0.41
C ALA A 38 -28.63 -3.88 1.25
N ARG A 39 -28.89 -4.22 2.52
CA ARG A 39 -29.60 -3.34 3.47
C ARG A 39 -28.84 -2.04 3.70
N ALA A 40 -27.52 -2.11 3.94
CA ALA A 40 -26.68 -0.94 4.15
C ALA A 40 -26.66 -0.04 2.90
N LEU A 41 -26.55 -0.61 1.71
CA LEU A 41 -26.58 0.13 0.45
C LEU A 41 -27.94 0.81 0.20
N GLU A 42 -29.04 0.19 0.61
CA GLU A 42 -30.39 0.71 0.46
C GLU A 42 -30.72 1.80 1.51
N SER A 43 -30.43 1.55 2.78
CA SER A 43 -30.74 2.47 3.88
C SER A 43 -29.75 3.66 3.97
N GLY A 44 -28.53 3.48 3.57
CA GLY A 44 -27.41 4.40 3.83
C GLY A 44 -26.70 4.09 5.16
N GLY A 45 -25.65 4.87 5.45
CA GLY A 45 -24.82 4.70 6.64
C GLY A 45 -23.60 3.80 6.43
N THR A 46 -22.95 3.42 7.51
CA THR A 46 -21.69 2.65 7.47
C THR A 46 -21.90 1.24 8.05
N LEU A 47 -21.47 0.21 7.29
CA LEU A 47 -21.44 -1.18 7.69
C LEU A 47 -20.01 -1.69 7.82
N LEU A 48 -19.65 -2.25 8.96
CA LEU A 48 -18.43 -3.04 9.16
C LEU A 48 -18.79 -4.54 9.05
N ALA A 49 -18.27 -5.21 8.04
CA ALA A 49 -18.63 -6.60 7.72
C ALA A 49 -17.41 -7.51 7.79
N GLU A 50 -17.22 -8.19 8.92
CA GLU A 50 -16.16 -9.19 9.08
C GLU A 50 -16.62 -10.54 8.52
N ALA A 51 -15.87 -11.05 7.55
CA ALA A 51 -16.12 -12.35 6.95
C ALA A 51 -14.80 -13.07 6.68
N PRO A 52 -14.52 -14.20 7.32
CA PRO A 52 -13.31 -14.98 7.14
C PRO A 52 -13.04 -15.36 5.69
N THR A 53 -11.80 -15.77 5.42
CA THR A 53 -11.45 -16.36 4.12
C THR A 53 -12.34 -17.55 3.81
N GLY A 54 -12.66 -17.74 2.53
CA GLY A 54 -13.54 -18.83 2.10
C GLY A 54 -15.04 -18.53 2.11
N VAL A 55 -15.54 -17.51 2.79
CA VAL A 55 -16.96 -17.12 2.74
C VAL A 55 -17.39 -16.65 1.34
N GLY A 56 -16.46 -16.13 0.53
CA GLY A 56 -16.76 -15.55 -0.78
C GLY A 56 -17.19 -14.08 -0.70
N LYS A 57 -16.45 -13.28 0.06
CA LYS A 57 -16.65 -11.83 0.27
C LYS A 57 -16.90 -11.08 -1.03
N SER A 58 -16.07 -11.32 -2.06
CA SER A 58 -16.17 -10.58 -3.31
C SER A 58 -17.56 -10.72 -3.94
N LEU A 59 -18.07 -11.92 -4.03
CA LEU A 59 -19.42 -12.13 -4.56
C LEU A 59 -20.50 -11.54 -3.65
N ALA A 60 -20.31 -11.60 -2.33
CA ALA A 60 -21.28 -11.05 -1.38
C ALA A 60 -21.45 -9.53 -1.49
N TYR A 61 -20.39 -8.77 -1.85
CA TYR A 61 -20.53 -7.34 -2.09
C TYR A 61 -20.78 -6.99 -3.57
N LEU A 62 -20.30 -7.78 -4.53
CA LEU A 62 -20.49 -7.50 -5.94
C LEU A 62 -21.96 -7.65 -6.37
N VAL A 63 -22.66 -8.69 -5.90
CA VAL A 63 -24.07 -8.93 -6.25
C VAL A 63 -24.95 -7.72 -5.90
N PRO A 64 -25.00 -7.24 -4.65
CA PRO A 64 -25.80 -6.06 -4.33
C PRO A 64 -25.30 -4.79 -5.03
N SER A 65 -23.98 -4.64 -5.28
CA SER A 65 -23.42 -3.50 -5.99
C SER A 65 -23.87 -3.46 -7.46
N VAL A 66 -23.84 -4.59 -8.16
CA VAL A 66 -24.34 -4.70 -9.54
C VAL A 66 -25.83 -4.40 -9.60
N LEU A 67 -26.61 -4.98 -8.71
CA LEU A 67 -28.07 -4.74 -8.68
C LEU A 67 -28.39 -3.27 -8.40
N LEU A 68 -27.66 -2.61 -7.50
CA LEU A 68 -27.82 -1.19 -7.23
C LEU A 68 -27.45 -0.34 -8.46
N ALA A 69 -26.34 -0.67 -9.13
CA ALA A 69 -25.89 0.02 -10.33
C ALA A 69 -26.84 -0.17 -11.54
N CYS A 70 -27.69 -1.20 -11.55
CA CYS A 70 -28.76 -1.37 -12.52
C CYS A 70 -29.95 -0.43 -12.26
N GLU A 71 -30.04 0.18 -11.07
CA GLU A 71 -31.16 1.04 -10.68
C GLU A 71 -30.87 2.52 -11.02
N GLY A 72 -31.48 3.01 -12.08
CA GLY A 72 -31.36 4.42 -12.46
C GLY A 72 -29.92 4.88 -12.73
N GLU A 73 -29.51 5.97 -12.12
CA GLU A 73 -28.15 6.56 -12.29
C GLU A 73 -27.19 6.29 -11.13
N ARG A 74 -27.50 5.31 -10.29
CA ARG A 74 -26.70 5.02 -9.11
C ARG A 74 -25.31 4.50 -9.44
N ARG A 75 -24.32 4.99 -8.71
CA ARG A 75 -22.91 4.62 -8.86
C ARG A 75 -22.36 4.01 -7.59
N VAL A 76 -21.52 2.99 -7.77
CA VAL A 76 -20.80 2.33 -6.67
C VAL A 76 -19.32 2.38 -6.95
N VAL A 77 -18.54 2.86 -5.99
CA VAL A 77 -17.08 2.77 -5.98
C VAL A 77 -16.68 1.54 -5.18
N ILE A 78 -15.83 0.70 -5.75
CA ILE A 78 -15.27 -0.49 -5.11
C ILE A 78 -13.78 -0.25 -4.95
N ALA A 79 -13.31 -0.10 -3.71
CA ALA A 79 -11.91 0.12 -3.39
C ALA A 79 -11.26 -1.15 -2.86
N THR A 80 -10.19 -1.60 -3.51
CA THR A 80 -9.41 -2.78 -3.11
C THR A 80 -8.05 -2.37 -2.57
N CYS A 81 -7.39 -3.28 -1.85
CA CYS A 81 -6.09 -3.00 -1.26
C CYS A 81 -4.97 -2.94 -2.32
N THR A 82 -5.01 -3.78 -3.36
CA THR A 82 -3.92 -3.94 -4.34
C THR A 82 -4.41 -3.81 -5.78
N ARG A 83 -3.47 -3.47 -6.68
CA ARG A 83 -3.74 -3.42 -8.13
C ARG A 83 -4.12 -4.79 -8.71
N SER A 84 -3.48 -5.85 -8.21
CA SER A 84 -3.79 -7.22 -8.62
C SER A 84 -5.24 -7.62 -8.29
N LEU A 85 -5.77 -7.22 -7.13
CA LEU A 85 -7.17 -7.43 -6.81
C LEU A 85 -8.12 -6.59 -7.67
N GLN A 86 -7.72 -5.35 -8.04
CA GLN A 86 -8.48 -4.57 -9.03
C GLN A 86 -8.59 -5.31 -10.36
N ASP A 87 -7.47 -5.83 -10.86
CA ASP A 87 -7.40 -6.54 -12.14
C ASP A 87 -8.24 -7.83 -12.08
N GLN A 88 -8.17 -8.58 -10.98
CA GLN A 88 -9.01 -9.76 -10.77
C GLN A 88 -10.51 -9.44 -10.82
N LEU A 89 -10.95 -8.37 -10.13
CA LEU A 89 -12.36 -7.98 -10.14
C LEU A 89 -12.84 -7.61 -11.54
N ILE A 90 -12.05 -6.83 -12.28
CA ILE A 90 -12.42 -6.32 -13.61
C ILE A 90 -12.37 -7.40 -14.69
N GLU A 91 -11.37 -8.28 -14.64
CA GLU A 91 -11.10 -9.21 -15.73
C GLU A 91 -11.78 -10.57 -15.55
N ARG A 92 -12.13 -10.93 -14.31
CA ARG A 92 -12.67 -12.25 -14.00
C ARG A 92 -13.99 -12.23 -13.25
N ASP A 93 -14.05 -11.51 -12.12
CA ASP A 93 -15.18 -11.67 -11.20
C ASP A 93 -16.42 -10.89 -11.68
N LEU A 94 -16.26 -9.63 -12.13
CA LEU A 94 -17.38 -8.82 -12.65
C LEU A 94 -17.93 -9.34 -13.98
N PRO A 95 -17.12 -9.67 -15.00
CA PRO A 95 -17.67 -10.19 -16.25
C PRO A 95 -18.51 -11.45 -16.05
N GLY A 96 -18.01 -12.43 -15.29
CA GLY A 96 -18.77 -13.65 -15.00
C GLY A 96 -20.05 -13.40 -14.21
N LEU A 97 -20.04 -12.42 -13.27
CA LEU A 97 -21.23 -12.05 -12.53
C LEU A 97 -22.27 -11.33 -13.40
N LEU A 98 -21.84 -10.40 -14.24
CA LEU A 98 -22.75 -9.67 -15.16
C LEU A 98 -23.44 -10.63 -16.12
N GLU A 99 -22.70 -11.59 -16.67
CA GLU A 99 -23.27 -12.66 -17.51
C GLU A 99 -24.27 -13.53 -16.72
N ALA A 100 -23.92 -13.97 -15.51
CA ALA A 100 -24.80 -14.79 -14.68
C ALA A 100 -26.11 -14.07 -14.28
N LEU A 101 -26.04 -12.75 -14.08
CA LEU A 101 -27.19 -11.91 -13.74
C LEU A 101 -27.97 -11.39 -14.95
N ASP A 102 -27.49 -11.63 -16.18
CA ASP A 102 -28.04 -11.03 -17.41
C ASP A 102 -28.10 -9.50 -17.29
N ALA A 103 -27.05 -8.91 -16.76
CA ALA A 103 -26.96 -7.48 -16.43
C ALA A 103 -25.95 -6.77 -17.32
N SER A 104 -26.32 -5.58 -17.79
CA SER A 104 -25.42 -4.69 -18.55
C SER A 104 -25.20 -3.41 -17.75
N VAL A 105 -24.01 -3.28 -17.15
CA VAL A 105 -23.63 -2.12 -16.34
C VAL A 105 -22.28 -1.62 -16.83
N PRO A 106 -22.11 -0.33 -17.13
CA PRO A 106 -20.80 0.24 -17.46
C PRO A 106 -19.85 0.13 -16.26
N VAL A 107 -18.71 -0.53 -16.48
CA VAL A 107 -17.67 -0.76 -15.48
C VAL A 107 -16.39 -0.05 -15.92
N ALA A 108 -15.69 0.59 -14.98
CA ALA A 108 -14.38 1.17 -15.24
C ALA A 108 -13.38 0.86 -14.13
N ARG A 109 -12.11 0.70 -14.54
CA ARG A 109 -10.97 0.65 -13.65
C ARG A 109 -10.25 2.00 -13.69
N LEU A 110 -9.90 2.54 -12.52
CA LEU A 110 -9.07 3.72 -12.44
C LEU A 110 -7.90 3.47 -11.49
N LYS A 111 -6.68 3.68 -11.99
CA LYS A 111 -5.42 3.61 -11.25
C LYS A 111 -4.83 5.01 -11.07
N GLY A 112 -3.83 5.18 -10.22
CA GLY A 112 -3.07 6.43 -10.10
C GLY A 112 -2.35 6.78 -11.41
N LYS A 113 -2.13 8.07 -11.67
CA LYS A 113 -1.51 8.60 -12.91
C LYS A 113 -0.23 7.85 -13.30
N GLN A 114 0.64 7.59 -12.33
CA GLN A 114 1.94 6.94 -12.50
C GLN A 114 1.85 5.47 -12.99
N ASN A 115 0.66 4.93 -13.13
CA ASN A 115 0.48 3.60 -13.71
C ASN A 115 0.16 3.64 -15.20
N TYR A 116 -0.06 4.82 -15.76
CA TYR A 116 -0.36 4.99 -17.18
C TYR A 116 0.85 5.54 -17.92
N LEU A 117 1.04 5.04 -19.14
CA LEU A 117 2.04 5.54 -20.04
C LEU A 117 1.71 6.98 -20.47
N CYS A 118 2.74 7.83 -20.50
CA CYS A 118 2.67 9.17 -21.08
C CYS A 118 3.25 9.16 -22.50
N THR A 119 2.43 9.36 -23.52
CA THR A 119 2.88 9.39 -24.91
C THR A 119 3.89 10.51 -25.17
N ARG A 120 3.78 11.64 -24.45
CA ARG A 120 4.75 12.75 -24.54
C ARG A 120 6.13 12.32 -24.02
N GLU A 121 6.19 11.69 -22.84
CA GLU A 121 7.45 11.24 -22.26
C GLU A 121 8.07 10.10 -23.07
N LEU A 122 7.24 9.22 -23.65
CA LEU A 122 7.71 8.16 -24.54
C LEU A 122 8.37 8.72 -25.80
N ASP A 123 7.81 9.78 -26.39
CA ASP A 123 8.38 10.42 -27.58
C ASP A 123 9.68 11.17 -27.28
N LEU A 124 9.87 11.64 -26.05
CA LEU A 124 11.12 12.28 -25.61
C LEU A 124 12.28 11.27 -25.39
N GLU A 125 12.00 9.97 -25.41
CA GLU A 125 13.01 8.92 -25.28
C GLU A 125 13.66 8.55 -26.64
N ASP A 126 14.20 9.57 -27.36
CA ASP A 126 14.76 9.41 -28.72
C ASP A 126 16.16 8.76 -28.76
N SER A 127 16.90 8.77 -27.66
CA SER A 127 18.28 8.25 -27.60
C SER A 127 18.45 7.27 -26.43
N PRO A 128 17.84 6.08 -26.50
CA PRO A 128 17.95 5.08 -25.44
C PRO A 128 19.36 4.53 -25.33
N ALA A 129 19.72 4.03 -24.15
CA ALA A 129 20.91 3.23 -23.96
C ALA A 129 20.82 1.94 -24.80
N ALA A 130 21.96 1.35 -25.14
CA ALA A 130 21.99 0.16 -26.01
C ALA A 130 21.16 -1.00 -25.41
N ASP A 131 21.23 -1.16 -24.07
CA ASP A 131 20.47 -2.14 -23.28
C ASP A 131 18.98 -1.82 -23.16
N GLU A 132 18.55 -0.57 -23.39
CA GLU A 132 17.16 -0.12 -23.26
C GLU A 132 16.38 -0.18 -24.60
N ARG A 133 17.10 -0.26 -25.73
CA ARG A 133 16.52 -0.10 -27.06
C ARG A 133 15.42 -1.09 -27.37
N GLU A 134 15.67 -2.38 -27.11
CA GLU A 134 14.71 -3.45 -27.36
C GLU A 134 13.43 -3.26 -26.56
N THR A 135 13.56 -2.97 -25.24
CA THR A 135 12.41 -2.75 -24.37
C THR A 135 11.62 -1.50 -24.77
N LEU A 136 12.30 -0.43 -25.19
CA LEU A 136 11.64 0.80 -25.64
C LEU A 136 10.89 0.59 -26.96
N GLU A 137 11.46 -0.14 -27.92
CA GLU A 137 10.79 -0.50 -29.18
C GLU A 137 9.59 -1.43 -28.94
N ALA A 138 9.71 -2.39 -28.02
CA ALA A 138 8.59 -3.22 -27.61
C ALA A 138 7.47 -2.38 -27.00
N LEU A 139 7.80 -1.41 -26.12
CA LEU A 139 6.84 -0.50 -25.51
C LEU A 139 6.14 0.39 -26.56
N ARG A 140 6.87 0.91 -27.56
CA ARG A 140 6.29 1.68 -28.66
C ARG A 140 5.34 0.87 -29.54
N ARG A 141 5.65 -0.40 -29.79
CA ARG A 141 4.75 -1.32 -30.49
C ARG A 141 3.52 -1.66 -29.68
N TRP A 142 3.71 -1.95 -28.38
CA TRP A 142 2.62 -2.27 -27.47
C TRP A 142 1.60 -1.14 -27.37
N VAL A 143 2.04 0.10 -27.26
CA VAL A 143 1.16 1.27 -27.12
C VAL A 143 0.25 1.52 -28.32
N LEU A 144 0.66 1.07 -29.50
CA LEU A 144 -0.18 1.16 -30.72
C LEU A 144 -1.32 0.15 -30.72
N ALA A 145 -1.17 -0.96 -30.01
CA ALA A 145 -2.15 -2.04 -29.92
C ALA A 145 -3.01 -1.96 -28.66
N ASP A 146 -2.49 -1.35 -27.57
CA ASP A 146 -3.16 -1.27 -26.28
C ASP A 146 -4.00 0.01 -26.17
N ALA A 147 -5.30 -0.16 -25.89
CA ALA A 147 -6.22 0.96 -25.72
C ALA A 147 -6.16 1.63 -24.35
N GLU A 148 -5.62 0.95 -23.32
CA GLU A 148 -5.64 1.40 -21.93
C GLU A 148 -4.36 2.10 -21.49
N GLY A 149 -3.21 1.70 -22.02
CA GLY A 149 -1.89 2.24 -21.68
C GLY A 149 -1.49 1.98 -20.22
N ASP A 150 -2.02 0.94 -19.59
CA ASP A 150 -1.73 0.52 -18.21
C ASP A 150 -0.39 -0.22 -18.19
N LEU A 151 0.64 0.43 -17.65
CA LEU A 151 2.01 -0.09 -17.59
C LEU A 151 2.16 -1.40 -16.80
N ASP A 152 1.19 -1.76 -15.96
CA ASP A 152 1.21 -3.06 -15.25
C ASP A 152 0.86 -4.23 -16.20
N ARG A 153 0.28 -3.95 -17.37
CA ARG A 153 -0.08 -4.94 -18.41
C ARG A 153 0.99 -5.12 -19.48
N PHE A 154 2.02 -4.29 -19.47
CA PHE A 154 3.11 -4.43 -20.43
C PHE A 154 4.05 -5.58 -20.04
N GLU A 155 4.13 -6.58 -20.91
CA GLU A 155 5.08 -7.70 -20.79
C GLU A 155 6.41 -7.28 -21.42
N ALA A 156 7.34 -6.88 -20.58
CA ALA A 156 8.64 -6.39 -21.03
C ALA A 156 9.57 -7.55 -21.41
N PRO A 157 10.35 -7.43 -22.48
CA PRO A 157 11.41 -8.40 -22.81
C PRO A 157 12.43 -8.55 -21.69
N ASP A 158 12.77 -7.45 -21.02
CA ASP A 158 13.59 -7.42 -19.80
C ASP A 158 12.94 -6.58 -18.70
N ALA A 159 12.56 -7.24 -17.59
CA ALA A 159 11.85 -6.62 -16.47
C ALA A 159 12.72 -5.61 -15.70
N GLU A 160 14.04 -5.80 -15.61
CA GLU A 160 14.96 -4.88 -14.93
C GLU A 160 15.09 -3.57 -15.71
N THR A 161 15.30 -3.66 -17.00
CA THR A 161 15.36 -2.51 -17.91
C THR A 161 14.02 -1.76 -17.94
N PHE A 162 12.90 -2.48 -17.98
CA PHE A 162 11.59 -1.83 -17.92
C PHE A 162 11.35 -1.09 -16.61
N ARG A 163 11.78 -1.63 -15.48
CA ARG A 163 11.66 -0.94 -14.18
C ARG A 163 12.38 0.43 -14.19
N ARG A 164 13.52 0.53 -14.86
CA ARG A 164 14.26 1.78 -15.05
C ARG A 164 13.55 2.73 -16.02
N LEU A 165 13.03 2.20 -17.15
CA LEU A 165 12.30 2.97 -18.16
C LEU A 165 10.95 3.45 -17.64
N ARG A 166 10.23 2.64 -16.87
CA ARG A 166 8.89 2.93 -16.38
C ARG A 166 8.79 4.30 -15.70
N ALA A 167 9.76 4.64 -14.84
CA ALA A 167 9.78 5.94 -14.16
C ALA A 167 9.93 7.14 -15.11
N ARG A 168 10.43 6.91 -16.33
CA ARG A 168 10.67 7.96 -17.35
C ARG A 168 9.52 8.10 -18.33
N VAL A 169 8.81 7.01 -18.61
CA VAL A 169 7.70 6.98 -19.59
C VAL A 169 6.32 7.02 -18.94
N ALA A 170 6.22 6.87 -17.61
CA ALA A 170 4.97 6.99 -16.88
C ALA A 170 4.50 8.45 -16.80
N THR A 171 3.20 8.63 -16.63
CA THR A 171 2.62 9.95 -16.34
C THR A 171 3.10 10.44 -14.97
N ASP A 172 3.88 11.52 -14.95
CA ASP A 172 4.32 12.16 -13.71
C ASP A 172 3.14 12.87 -13.01
N PRO A 173 2.73 12.45 -11.80
CA PRO A 173 1.61 13.07 -11.10
C PRO A 173 1.83 14.55 -10.78
N ALA A 174 3.08 14.93 -10.57
CA ALA A 174 3.44 16.27 -10.18
C ALA A 174 3.65 17.21 -11.39
N ALA A 175 4.14 16.69 -12.53
CA ALA A 175 4.38 17.48 -13.75
C ALA A 175 3.18 17.52 -14.70
N CYS A 176 2.25 16.57 -14.60
CA CYS A 176 1.13 16.46 -15.51
C CYS A 176 -0.07 17.28 -15.06
N THR A 177 -0.33 18.41 -15.73
CA THR A 177 -1.60 19.16 -15.57
C THR A 177 -2.40 19.13 -16.88
N ALA A 178 -3.71 19.01 -16.78
CA ALA A 178 -4.59 19.02 -17.95
C ALA A 178 -4.50 20.35 -18.73
N ALA A 179 -4.18 21.45 -18.07
CA ALA A 179 -4.06 22.77 -18.66
C ALA A 179 -2.83 22.92 -19.57
N THR A 180 -1.75 22.18 -19.30
CA THR A 180 -0.48 22.32 -20.02
C THR A 180 -0.23 21.25 -21.07
N CYS A 181 -1.05 20.18 -21.09
CA CYS A 181 -0.84 19.06 -21.99
C CYS A 181 -1.73 19.13 -23.23
N ARG A 182 -1.13 19.42 -24.41
CA ARG A 182 -1.85 19.44 -25.70
C ARG A 182 -2.33 18.06 -26.17
N ARG A 183 -1.82 16.96 -25.58
CA ARG A 183 -2.18 15.57 -25.94
C ARG A 183 -3.33 15.00 -25.14
N GLY A 184 -4.20 15.81 -24.54
CA GLY A 184 -5.29 15.36 -23.69
C GLY A 184 -6.26 14.34 -24.29
N ARG A 185 -6.42 14.34 -25.64
CA ARG A 185 -7.24 13.34 -26.35
C ARG A 185 -6.55 11.97 -26.45
N GLU A 186 -5.22 11.93 -26.56
CA GLU A 186 -4.38 10.73 -26.68
C GLU A 186 -3.90 10.21 -25.31
N CYS A 187 -4.14 10.97 -24.25
CA CYS A 187 -3.69 10.64 -22.91
C CYS A 187 -4.48 9.47 -22.33
N PHE A 188 -3.81 8.38 -22.03
CA PHE A 188 -4.40 7.16 -21.46
C PHE A 188 -5.05 7.41 -20.11
N TRP A 189 -4.40 8.19 -19.23
CA TRP A 189 -4.98 8.54 -17.93
C TRP A 189 -6.27 9.37 -18.07
N MET A 190 -6.29 10.36 -18.96
CA MET A 190 -7.51 11.15 -19.22
C MET A 190 -8.62 10.29 -19.84
N ARG A 191 -8.26 9.27 -20.64
CA ARG A 191 -9.20 8.29 -21.20
C ARG A 191 -9.81 7.44 -20.07
N ALA A 192 -8.97 6.92 -19.17
CA ALA A 192 -9.43 6.17 -18.01
C ALA A 192 -10.36 7.00 -17.10
N ARG A 193 -10.05 8.29 -16.86
CA ARG A 193 -10.93 9.21 -16.12
C ARG A 193 -12.28 9.40 -16.80
N ARG A 194 -12.29 9.60 -18.12
CA ARG A 194 -13.55 9.72 -18.87
C ARG A 194 -14.38 8.45 -18.82
N ALA A 195 -13.73 7.29 -18.92
CA ALA A 195 -14.39 6.00 -18.74
C ALA A 195 -15.00 5.88 -17.34
N ALA A 196 -14.26 6.25 -16.30
CA ALA A 196 -14.77 6.25 -14.92
C ALA A 196 -15.95 7.22 -14.71
N ALA A 197 -15.92 8.40 -15.36
CA ALA A 197 -17.03 9.36 -15.30
C ALA A 197 -18.33 8.83 -15.94
N GLY A 198 -18.20 7.97 -16.97
CA GLY A 198 -19.35 7.30 -17.62
C GLY A 198 -19.76 5.98 -16.97
N ALA A 199 -18.98 5.45 -16.05
CA ALA A 199 -19.24 4.15 -15.42
C ALA A 199 -20.21 4.25 -14.24
N ARG A 200 -20.84 3.12 -13.94
CA ARG A 200 -21.68 2.94 -12.75
C ARG A 200 -21.04 2.07 -11.68
N LEU A 201 -20.14 1.19 -12.07
CA LEU A 201 -19.23 0.48 -11.18
C LEU A 201 -17.81 0.95 -11.45
N ILE A 202 -17.15 1.49 -10.43
CA ILE A 202 -15.82 2.05 -10.55
C ILE A 202 -14.90 1.32 -9.58
N VAL A 203 -13.90 0.61 -10.11
CA VAL A 203 -12.95 -0.14 -9.28
C VAL A 203 -11.66 0.67 -9.15
N VAL A 204 -11.27 0.96 -7.91
CA VAL A 204 -10.08 1.73 -7.53
C VAL A 204 -9.25 0.97 -6.50
N ASN A 205 -8.05 1.46 -6.18
CA ASN A 205 -7.35 1.02 -4.98
C ASN A 205 -7.51 2.01 -3.83
N HIS A 206 -7.19 1.58 -2.60
CA HIS A 206 -7.29 2.43 -1.41
C HIS A 206 -6.48 3.73 -1.53
N ALA A 207 -5.30 3.69 -2.16
CA ALA A 207 -4.47 4.88 -2.33
C ALA A 207 -5.15 5.92 -3.23
N LEU A 208 -5.78 5.49 -4.32
CA LEU A 208 -6.53 6.40 -5.19
C LEU A 208 -7.80 6.92 -4.52
N LEU A 209 -8.50 6.08 -3.73
CA LEU A 209 -9.64 6.51 -2.92
C LEU A 209 -9.23 7.61 -1.93
N ALA A 210 -8.10 7.45 -1.23
CA ALA A 210 -7.56 8.44 -0.30
C ALA A 210 -7.21 9.77 -1.00
N LEU A 211 -6.52 9.70 -2.15
CA LEU A 211 -6.18 10.88 -2.96
C LEU A 211 -7.42 11.61 -3.49
N ALA A 212 -8.44 10.87 -3.88
CA ALA A 212 -9.68 11.44 -4.41
C ALA A 212 -10.45 12.27 -3.38
N GLY A 213 -10.27 11.99 -2.10
CA GLY A 213 -10.85 12.77 -1.02
C GLY A 213 -10.28 14.18 -0.91
N GLY A 214 -9.01 14.38 -1.29
CA GLY A 214 -8.31 15.67 -1.29
C GLY A 214 -8.27 16.38 -2.65
N SER A 215 -8.83 15.77 -3.72
CA SER A 215 -8.71 16.28 -5.10
C SER A 215 -10.05 16.26 -5.80
N ASP A 216 -10.63 17.42 -6.02
CA ASP A 216 -11.91 17.53 -6.73
C ASP A 216 -11.84 16.95 -8.15
N GLY A 217 -12.84 16.16 -8.50
CA GLY A 217 -13.02 15.57 -9.82
C GLY A 217 -12.06 14.43 -10.17
N LEU A 218 -11.30 13.88 -9.22
CA LEU A 218 -10.50 12.66 -9.47
C LEU A 218 -11.39 11.42 -9.62
N LEU A 219 -12.39 11.29 -8.77
CA LEU A 219 -13.48 10.32 -8.87
C LEU A 219 -14.80 11.06 -9.09
N PRO A 220 -15.70 10.54 -9.93
CA PRO A 220 -17.06 11.07 -10.02
C PRO A 220 -17.82 10.84 -8.71
N ASP A 221 -18.87 11.64 -8.49
CA ASP A 221 -19.78 11.43 -7.37
C ASP A 221 -20.45 10.06 -7.48
N ALA A 222 -20.57 9.39 -6.35
CA ALA A 222 -21.14 8.07 -6.26
C ALA A 222 -22.00 7.90 -4.99
N ASP A 223 -23.01 7.04 -5.08
CA ASP A 223 -23.96 6.80 -3.98
C ASP A 223 -23.36 5.94 -2.88
N ALA A 224 -22.52 4.97 -3.27
CA ALA A 224 -22.03 3.96 -2.35
C ALA A 224 -20.54 3.66 -2.54
N LEU A 225 -19.92 3.29 -1.44
CA LEU A 225 -18.54 2.85 -1.35
C LEU A 225 -18.47 1.44 -0.76
N ILE A 226 -17.75 0.56 -1.43
CA ILE A 226 -17.31 -0.73 -0.89
C ILE A 226 -15.81 -0.66 -0.67
N VAL A 227 -15.33 -0.96 0.52
CA VAL A 227 -13.89 -1.07 0.83
C VAL A 227 -13.59 -2.52 1.17
N ASP A 228 -12.93 -3.21 0.25
CA ASP A 228 -12.45 -4.58 0.49
C ASP A 228 -11.06 -4.54 1.14
N GLU A 229 -10.78 -5.49 2.04
CA GLU A 229 -9.61 -5.51 2.91
C GLU A 229 -9.44 -4.20 3.72
N ALA A 230 -10.56 -3.75 4.29
CA ALA A 230 -10.69 -2.45 4.97
C ALA A 230 -9.76 -2.27 6.19
N HIS A 231 -9.26 -3.36 6.76
CA HIS A 231 -8.23 -3.31 7.83
C HIS A 231 -6.95 -2.55 7.41
N ARG A 232 -6.71 -2.41 6.10
CA ARG A 232 -5.55 -1.67 5.57
C ARG A 232 -5.82 -0.20 5.32
N LEU A 233 -7.07 0.21 5.35
CA LEU A 233 -7.45 1.56 4.94
C LEU A 233 -6.78 2.64 5.79
N GLU A 234 -6.69 2.45 7.12
CA GLU A 234 -6.02 3.40 8.01
C GLU A 234 -4.55 3.63 7.60
N GLY A 235 -3.79 2.53 7.45
CA GLY A 235 -2.38 2.61 7.07
C GLY A 235 -2.17 3.28 5.71
N VAL A 236 -3.06 3.03 4.75
CA VAL A 236 -3.01 3.68 3.43
C VAL A 236 -3.34 5.17 3.55
N LEU A 237 -4.35 5.55 4.34
CA LEU A 237 -4.68 6.96 4.58
C LEU A 237 -3.51 7.70 5.20
N LEU A 238 -2.90 7.18 6.26
CA LEU A 238 -1.73 7.77 6.90
C LEU A 238 -0.57 7.92 5.92
N SER A 239 -0.28 6.89 5.11
CA SER A 239 0.77 6.94 4.10
C SER A 239 0.49 7.96 2.98
N GLN A 240 -0.77 8.19 2.60
CA GLN A 240 -1.14 9.21 1.59
C GLN A 240 -1.15 10.63 2.16
N LEU A 241 -1.32 10.79 3.46
CA LEU A 241 -1.28 12.06 4.17
C LEU A 241 0.14 12.42 4.64
N GLU A 242 1.04 11.44 4.69
CA GLU A 242 2.44 11.65 5.06
C GLU A 242 3.10 12.63 4.08
N ARG A 243 3.75 13.63 4.64
CA ARG A 243 4.60 14.57 3.93
C ARG A 243 6.05 14.19 4.17
N SER A 244 6.90 14.37 3.16
CA SER A 244 8.32 14.15 3.36
C SER A 244 9.16 15.08 2.50
N VAL A 245 10.27 15.57 3.03
CA VAL A 245 11.24 16.41 2.33
C VAL A 245 12.63 15.83 2.49
N SER A 246 13.30 15.66 1.35
CA SER A 246 14.67 15.15 1.28
C SER A 246 15.49 15.98 0.29
N ARG A 247 16.82 15.87 0.36
CA ARG A 247 17.73 16.44 -0.63
C ARG A 247 17.31 16.10 -2.07
N ASN A 248 16.86 14.86 -2.30
CA ASN A 248 16.48 14.40 -3.63
C ASN A 248 15.27 15.16 -4.22
N ARG A 249 14.32 15.63 -3.42
CA ARG A 249 13.21 16.44 -3.89
C ARG A 249 13.68 17.81 -4.40
N PHE A 250 14.64 18.43 -3.74
CA PHE A 250 15.29 19.64 -4.24
C PHE A 250 16.06 19.40 -5.53
N GLU A 251 16.85 18.32 -5.59
CA GLU A 251 17.58 17.94 -6.80
C GLU A 251 16.65 17.67 -7.99
N GLU A 252 15.47 17.15 -7.75
CA GLU A 252 14.46 16.99 -8.79
C GLU A 252 13.98 18.35 -9.34
N LEU A 253 13.68 19.33 -8.45
CA LEU A 253 13.31 20.68 -8.88
C LEU A 253 14.45 21.40 -9.61
N PHE A 254 15.68 21.27 -9.14
CA PHE A 254 16.85 21.81 -9.82
C PHE A 254 17.08 21.17 -11.18
N ARG A 255 16.77 19.89 -11.34
CA ARG A 255 16.83 19.18 -12.63
C ARG A 255 15.77 19.71 -13.59
N LEU A 256 14.53 19.91 -13.11
CA LEU A 256 13.44 20.51 -13.90
C LEU A 256 13.76 21.94 -14.31
N LEU A 257 14.40 22.68 -13.46
CA LEU A 257 14.92 24.02 -13.80
C LEU A 257 16.01 23.95 -14.88
N GLY A 258 16.74 22.84 -15.01
CA GLY A 258 17.79 22.67 -16.02
C GLY A 258 19.21 22.71 -15.46
N GLY A 259 19.36 22.39 -14.17
CA GLY A 259 20.66 22.17 -13.57
C GLY A 259 21.33 20.89 -14.08
N MET A 260 22.60 20.98 -14.46
CA MET A 260 23.39 19.84 -14.91
C MET A 260 23.37 18.70 -13.88
N ARG A 261 23.13 17.47 -14.34
CA ARG A 261 23.48 16.29 -13.56
C ARG A 261 24.99 16.31 -13.31
N ALA A 262 25.38 16.25 -12.04
CA ALA A 262 26.76 15.88 -11.71
C ALA A 262 27.07 14.52 -12.37
N PRO A 263 28.20 14.38 -13.10
CA PRO A 263 28.59 13.11 -13.67
C PRO A 263 28.75 12.12 -12.51
N ARG A 264 28.04 11.00 -12.54
CA ARG A 264 28.37 9.88 -11.64
C ARG A 264 29.80 9.45 -11.99
N GLU A 265 30.68 9.39 -10.98
CA GLU A 265 32.02 8.82 -11.12
C GLU A 265 31.92 7.46 -11.84
N GLY A 266 32.62 7.32 -12.94
CA GLY A 266 32.62 6.12 -13.78
C GLY A 266 31.74 6.13 -15.04
N SER A 267 30.91 7.15 -15.28
CA SER A 267 30.11 7.26 -16.50
C SER A 267 30.84 8.07 -17.57
N ARG A 268 31.36 7.39 -18.61
CA ARG A 268 31.95 8.00 -19.83
C ARG A 268 30.89 8.56 -20.81
N ARG A 269 29.70 8.89 -20.36
CA ARG A 269 28.65 9.42 -21.24
C ARG A 269 28.66 10.93 -21.24
N ALA A 270 28.92 11.50 -22.42
CA ALA A 270 28.65 12.89 -22.72
C ALA A 270 27.21 13.22 -22.32
N GLY A 271 27.03 14.33 -21.58
CA GLY A 271 25.73 14.70 -21.02
C GLY A 271 24.67 14.79 -22.11
N ARG A 272 23.53 14.16 -21.88
CA ARG A 272 22.29 14.44 -22.63
C ARG A 272 22.08 15.96 -22.65
N PRO A 273 21.60 16.56 -23.74
CA PRO A 273 21.17 17.95 -23.72
C PRO A 273 20.20 18.11 -22.54
N ALA A 274 20.45 19.11 -21.70
CA ALA A 274 19.71 19.32 -20.48
C ALA A 274 18.23 19.53 -20.81
N SER A 275 17.39 18.56 -20.51
CA SER A 275 15.93 18.75 -20.51
C SER A 275 15.59 19.59 -19.30
N GLY A 276 15.02 20.79 -19.47
CA GLY A 276 14.62 21.68 -18.39
C GLY A 276 14.30 23.07 -18.89
N LEU A 277 13.83 23.92 -17.98
CA LEU A 277 13.42 25.27 -18.29
C LEU A 277 14.57 26.16 -18.84
N LEU A 278 15.75 26.12 -18.19
CA LEU A 278 16.88 26.98 -18.55
C LEU A 278 17.40 26.79 -19.98
N PRO A 279 17.59 25.57 -20.53
CA PRO A 279 17.92 25.36 -21.93
C PRO A 279 16.89 25.95 -22.90
N ARG A 280 15.62 25.82 -22.60
CA ARG A 280 14.53 26.37 -23.44
C ARG A 280 14.50 27.89 -23.42
N LEU A 281 14.75 28.50 -22.25
CA LEU A 281 14.92 29.94 -22.14
C LEU A 281 16.09 30.43 -22.99
N ARG A 282 17.25 29.77 -22.94
CA ARG A 282 18.45 30.13 -23.73
C ARG A 282 18.21 30.06 -25.24
N LEU A 283 17.28 29.21 -25.67
CA LEU A 283 16.87 29.14 -27.06
C LEU A 283 15.92 30.27 -27.51
N GLY A 284 15.60 31.21 -26.59
CA GLY A 284 14.77 32.37 -26.87
C GLY A 284 13.27 32.05 -26.98
N ALA A 285 12.81 30.90 -26.49
CA ALA A 285 11.39 30.59 -26.48
C ALA A 285 10.63 31.63 -25.65
N GLY A 286 9.77 32.42 -26.29
CA GLY A 286 8.94 33.41 -25.62
C GLY A 286 9.59 34.75 -25.27
N PHE A 287 10.92 34.90 -25.39
CA PHE A 287 11.67 36.11 -25.05
C PHE A 287 12.58 36.63 -26.17
N ASP A 288 13.01 37.86 -26.04
CA ASP A 288 14.21 38.33 -26.69
C ASP A 288 15.43 37.53 -26.27
N PRO A 289 16.33 37.09 -27.20
CA PRO A 289 17.45 36.21 -26.87
C PRO A 289 18.41 36.76 -25.79
N GLY A 290 18.66 38.06 -25.75
CA GLY A 290 19.51 38.67 -24.73
C GLY A 290 18.87 38.58 -23.31
N THR A 291 17.62 38.99 -23.22
CA THR A 291 16.85 38.90 -21.96
C THR A 291 16.71 37.47 -21.47
N ALA A 292 16.43 36.53 -22.38
CA ALA A 292 16.34 35.11 -22.09
C ALA A 292 17.64 34.53 -21.51
N GLN A 293 18.78 34.93 -22.08
CA GLN A 293 20.10 34.48 -21.60
C GLN A 293 20.44 35.02 -20.22
N ASP A 294 20.14 36.31 -19.94
CA ASP A 294 20.37 36.94 -18.64
C ASP A 294 19.52 36.29 -17.54
N VAL A 295 18.23 36.04 -17.82
CA VAL A 295 17.33 35.33 -16.90
C VAL A 295 17.85 33.92 -16.63
N ALA A 296 18.22 33.18 -17.67
CA ALA A 296 18.75 31.81 -17.51
C ALA A 296 20.05 31.77 -16.70
N GLN A 297 20.93 32.76 -16.86
CA GLN A 297 22.18 32.85 -16.09
C GLN A 297 21.93 33.20 -14.60
N ARG A 298 20.96 34.10 -14.32
CA ARG A 298 20.59 34.42 -12.93
C ARG A 298 20.00 33.22 -12.20
N LEU A 299 19.03 32.55 -12.84
CA LEU A 299 18.42 31.34 -12.28
C LEU A 299 19.43 30.21 -12.08
N ALA A 300 20.36 30.03 -13.00
CA ALA A 300 21.42 29.02 -12.89
C ALA A 300 22.37 29.29 -11.71
N ARG A 301 22.80 30.57 -11.50
CA ARG A 301 23.62 30.93 -10.33
C ARG A 301 22.87 30.70 -9.04
N ARG A 302 21.63 31.16 -8.94
CA ARG A 302 20.78 30.93 -7.76
C ARG A 302 20.60 29.44 -7.47
N ALA A 303 20.42 28.61 -8.51
CA ALA A 303 20.30 27.17 -8.32
C ALA A 303 21.58 26.53 -7.76
N ALA A 304 22.75 27.05 -8.13
CA ALA A 304 24.02 26.59 -7.57
C ALA A 304 24.17 26.96 -6.08
N GLU A 305 23.81 28.20 -5.72
CA GLU A 305 23.82 28.68 -4.34
C GLU A 305 22.82 27.91 -3.48
N ALA A 306 21.58 27.79 -3.95
CA ALA A 306 20.53 27.04 -3.26
C ALA A 306 20.89 25.57 -3.05
N ARG A 307 21.55 24.93 -4.05
CA ARG A 307 22.01 23.55 -3.91
C ARG A 307 23.04 23.40 -2.79
N ALA A 308 23.98 24.33 -2.68
CA ALA A 308 24.97 24.32 -1.60
C ALA A 308 24.31 24.52 -0.23
N ASP A 309 23.27 25.38 -0.13
CA ASP A 309 22.54 25.58 1.12
C ASP A 309 21.69 24.36 1.50
N VAL A 310 21.05 23.71 0.54
CA VAL A 310 20.32 22.44 0.75
C VAL A 310 21.28 21.36 1.24
N GLU A 311 22.49 21.24 0.65
CA GLU A 311 23.50 20.31 1.13
C GLU A 311 23.89 20.61 2.57
N ARG A 312 24.20 21.86 2.89
CA ARG A 312 24.54 22.28 4.27
C ARG A 312 23.42 21.99 5.26
N LEU A 313 22.17 22.25 4.90
CA LEU A 313 21.01 21.95 5.75
C LEU A 313 20.93 20.46 6.08
N PHE A 314 20.91 19.60 5.06
CA PHE A 314 20.79 18.16 5.27
C PHE A 314 22.02 17.51 5.91
N ASP A 315 23.22 18.09 5.73
CA ASP A 315 24.43 17.62 6.41
C ASP A 315 24.51 18.08 7.89
N ALA A 316 23.83 19.19 8.24
CA ALA A 316 23.72 19.66 9.63
C ALA A 316 22.70 18.87 10.46
N LEU A 317 21.77 18.15 9.81
CA LEU A 317 20.79 17.34 10.52
C LEU A 317 21.47 16.22 11.32
N PRO A 318 21.04 15.96 12.56
CA PRO A 318 21.62 14.91 13.40
C PRO A 318 21.53 13.56 12.70
N ARG A 319 22.66 12.90 12.53
CA ARG A 319 22.67 11.53 12.01
C ARG A 319 22.25 10.60 13.13
N ALA A 320 21.09 9.96 13.01
CA ALA A 320 20.76 8.84 13.89
C ALA A 320 21.79 7.72 13.67
N GLU A 321 22.24 7.10 14.76
CA GLU A 321 23.15 5.95 14.67
C GLU A 321 22.51 4.85 13.81
N THR A 322 23.10 4.57 12.67
CA THR A 322 22.58 3.57 11.74
C THR A 322 22.94 2.19 12.26
N SER A 323 22.01 1.47 12.83
CA SER A 323 22.16 0.04 13.05
C SER A 323 21.87 -0.73 11.76
N GLY A 324 22.85 -0.82 10.86
CA GLY A 324 22.73 -1.63 9.65
C GLY A 324 22.07 -0.93 8.43
N ARG A 325 21.40 -1.70 7.55
CA ARG A 325 20.79 -1.24 6.28
C ARG A 325 19.46 -0.52 6.44
N TYR A 326 18.90 -0.44 7.63
CA TYR A 326 17.57 0.13 7.87
C TYR A 326 17.65 1.59 8.27
N ALA A 327 16.68 2.37 7.80
CA ALA A 327 16.52 3.74 8.22
C ALA A 327 16.17 3.76 9.73
N THR A 328 16.96 4.43 10.50
CA THR A 328 16.59 4.77 11.88
C THR A 328 15.67 5.97 11.85
N ARG A 329 14.61 5.92 12.66
CA ARG A 329 13.65 7.01 12.79
C ARG A 329 13.89 7.72 14.12
N ARG A 330 13.92 9.04 14.09
CA ARG A 330 14.05 9.88 15.29
C ARG A 330 12.96 10.94 15.26
N ARG A 331 12.09 10.93 16.24
CA ARG A 331 11.06 11.95 16.43
C ARG A 331 11.68 13.27 16.86
N HIS A 332 11.05 14.40 16.47
CA HIS A 332 11.36 15.74 16.94
C HIS A 332 10.07 16.56 17.12
N ARG A 333 10.16 17.63 17.93
CA ARG A 333 9.03 18.49 18.30
C ARG A 333 9.22 19.94 17.85
N GLY A 334 10.10 20.17 16.89
CA GLY A 334 10.36 21.48 16.31
C GLY A 334 11.81 21.69 15.91
N SER A 335 12.09 22.84 15.32
CA SER A 335 13.37 23.22 14.73
C SER A 335 14.52 23.26 15.74
N VAL A 336 14.25 23.62 16.98
CA VAL A 336 15.27 23.65 18.06
C VAL A 336 15.85 22.26 18.30
N GLU A 337 14.98 21.25 18.41
CA GLU A 337 15.37 19.86 18.62
C GLU A 337 16.01 19.26 17.36
N LEU A 338 15.47 19.61 16.18
CA LEU A 338 15.91 19.11 14.89
C LEU A 338 17.28 19.66 14.49
N LEU A 339 17.51 20.97 14.65
CA LEU A 339 18.65 21.69 14.07
C LEU A 339 19.73 22.06 15.08
N GLY A 340 19.47 21.96 16.38
CA GLY A 340 20.47 22.22 17.43
C GLY A 340 21.09 23.62 17.38
N GLY A 341 20.41 24.61 16.80
CA GLY A 341 20.89 25.99 16.65
C GLY A 341 21.34 26.38 15.24
N SER A 342 21.31 25.46 14.25
CA SER A 342 21.68 25.75 12.84
C SER A 342 20.51 26.36 12.03
N PHE A 343 19.79 27.31 12.60
CA PHE A 343 18.58 27.91 11.98
C PHE A 343 18.89 28.65 10.67
N GLY A 344 20.04 29.33 10.57
CA GLY A 344 20.37 30.12 9.39
C GLY A 344 20.46 29.30 8.10
N THR A 345 20.72 28.01 8.16
CA THR A 345 20.71 27.13 6.98
C THR A 345 19.29 26.83 6.52
N LEU A 346 18.34 26.65 7.45
CA LEU A 346 16.93 26.48 7.12
C LEU A 346 16.36 27.75 6.49
N GLU A 347 16.58 28.90 7.13
CA GLU A 347 16.15 30.21 6.64
C GLU A 347 16.67 30.51 5.23
N ALA A 348 17.94 30.18 4.95
CA ALA A 348 18.52 30.34 3.62
C ALA A 348 17.81 29.47 2.56
N VAL A 349 17.53 28.19 2.86
CA VAL A 349 16.81 27.31 1.93
C VAL A 349 15.37 27.79 1.70
N LEU A 350 14.66 28.22 2.74
CA LEU A 350 13.30 28.78 2.63
C LEU A 350 13.29 30.06 1.81
N ALA A 351 14.29 30.93 1.99
CA ALA A 351 14.46 32.14 1.19
C ALA A 351 14.68 31.79 -0.29
N HIS A 352 15.49 30.79 -0.61
CA HIS A 352 15.67 30.33 -1.99
C HIS A 352 14.36 29.81 -2.60
N CYS A 353 13.57 29.03 -1.86
CA CYS A 353 12.28 28.55 -2.34
C CYS A 353 11.33 29.70 -2.68
N THR A 354 11.24 30.71 -1.80
CA THR A 354 10.40 31.90 -1.99
C THR A 354 10.87 32.71 -3.20
N GLU A 355 12.17 32.91 -3.34
CA GLU A 355 12.77 33.64 -4.45
C GLU A 355 12.56 32.95 -5.81
N PHE A 356 12.75 31.60 -5.87
CA PHE A 356 12.43 30.85 -7.09
C PHE A 356 10.96 30.96 -7.45
N ALA A 357 10.06 30.80 -6.48
CA ALA A 357 8.63 30.93 -6.71
C ALA A 357 8.27 32.29 -7.29
N ARG A 358 8.79 33.37 -6.70
CA ARG A 358 8.53 34.74 -7.14
C ARG A 358 9.11 35.02 -8.54
N GLU A 359 10.37 34.67 -8.81
CA GLU A 359 11.04 34.93 -10.07
C GLU A 359 10.42 34.11 -11.22
N LEU A 360 10.09 32.84 -10.98
CA LEU A 360 9.43 31.99 -11.97
C LEU A 360 7.99 32.44 -12.25
N HIS A 361 7.25 32.85 -11.25
CA HIS A 361 5.90 33.40 -11.45
C HIS A 361 5.92 34.69 -12.28
N ARG A 362 6.84 35.61 -11.96
CA ARG A 362 7.04 36.84 -12.77
C ARG A 362 7.40 36.46 -14.24
N LEU A 363 8.26 35.47 -14.42
CA LEU A 363 8.65 34.99 -15.74
C LEU A 363 7.44 34.40 -16.51
N ALA A 364 6.56 33.71 -15.81
CA ALA A 364 5.32 33.20 -16.37
C ALA A 364 4.41 34.31 -16.85
N GLU A 365 4.22 35.37 -16.06
CA GLU A 365 3.42 36.55 -16.44
C GLU A 365 4.01 37.30 -17.66
N GLU A 366 5.33 37.49 -17.68
CA GLU A 366 6.03 38.12 -18.80
C GLU A 366 5.88 37.29 -20.07
N THR A 367 6.02 35.97 -19.98
CA THR A 367 5.88 35.05 -21.10
C THR A 367 4.44 34.98 -21.61
N ALA A 368 3.44 34.99 -20.72
CA ALA A 368 2.02 34.99 -21.07
C ALA A 368 1.62 36.19 -21.95
N ARG A 369 2.31 37.33 -21.82
CA ARG A 369 2.08 38.56 -22.63
C ARG A 369 2.76 38.48 -24.02
N SER A 370 3.59 37.46 -24.26
CA SER A 370 4.34 37.31 -25.49
C SER A 370 3.52 36.61 -26.59
N SER A 371 3.52 37.15 -27.79
CA SER A 371 2.90 36.52 -28.99
C SER A 371 3.80 35.51 -29.68
N ARG A 372 4.98 35.19 -29.12
CA ARG A 372 5.95 34.27 -29.73
C ARG A 372 5.52 32.82 -29.60
N THR A 373 5.88 32.01 -30.58
CA THR A 373 5.59 30.57 -30.59
C THR A 373 6.22 29.89 -29.34
N GLY A 374 5.43 29.09 -28.62
CA GLY A 374 5.86 28.37 -27.41
C GLY A 374 5.80 29.19 -26.13
N ALA A 375 5.40 30.48 -26.18
CA ALA A 375 5.31 31.35 -24.99
C ALA A 375 4.27 30.84 -23.95
N GLU A 376 3.12 30.39 -24.42
CA GLU A 376 2.06 29.85 -23.55
C GLU A 376 2.50 28.59 -22.81
N GLU A 377 3.20 27.67 -23.49
CA GLU A 377 3.75 26.47 -22.86
C GLU A 377 4.82 26.81 -21.81
N LEU A 378 5.69 27.77 -22.15
CA LEU A 378 6.75 28.21 -21.25
C LEU A 378 6.18 28.92 -20.01
N SER A 379 5.15 29.76 -20.19
CA SER A 379 4.43 30.42 -19.09
C SER A 379 3.87 29.39 -18.13
N ALA A 380 3.15 28.39 -18.62
CA ALA A 380 2.56 27.35 -17.80
C ALA A 380 3.61 26.50 -17.07
N GLU A 381 4.75 26.23 -17.70
CA GLU A 381 5.87 25.48 -17.09
C GLU A 381 6.55 26.30 -15.98
N CYS A 382 6.72 27.62 -16.19
CA CYS A 382 7.24 28.53 -15.18
C CYS A 382 6.31 28.60 -13.96
N ASP A 383 5.01 28.78 -14.15
CA ASP A 383 4.03 28.80 -13.08
C ASP A 383 3.98 27.50 -12.27
N GLN A 384 4.03 26.38 -12.98
CA GLN A 384 4.07 25.08 -12.34
C GLN A 384 5.32 24.88 -11.49
N LEU A 385 6.48 25.27 -12.00
CA LEU A 385 7.73 25.16 -11.25
C LEU A 385 7.77 26.14 -10.07
N ALA A 386 7.23 27.35 -10.21
CA ALA A 386 7.04 28.33 -9.15
C ALA A 386 6.20 27.74 -8.00
N ALA A 387 5.05 27.17 -8.34
CA ALA A 387 4.17 26.54 -7.35
C ALA A 387 4.84 25.37 -6.61
N ARG A 388 5.70 24.59 -7.29
CA ARG A 388 6.45 23.49 -6.68
C ARG A 388 7.51 23.97 -5.70
N PHE A 389 8.27 25.01 -6.03
CA PHE A 389 9.23 25.61 -5.09
C PHE A 389 8.53 26.19 -3.87
N ALA A 390 7.42 26.91 -4.07
CA ALA A 390 6.62 27.46 -2.98
C ALA A 390 6.09 26.33 -2.06
N ALA A 391 5.51 25.29 -2.64
CA ALA A 391 4.96 24.16 -1.89
C ALA A 391 6.07 23.40 -1.11
N LEU A 392 7.24 23.20 -1.74
CA LEU A 392 8.36 22.53 -1.07
C LEU A 392 8.92 23.36 0.10
N GLY A 393 8.94 24.69 -0.04
CA GLY A 393 9.35 25.61 1.04
C GLY A 393 8.39 25.52 2.22
N VAL A 394 7.08 25.65 1.98
CA VAL A 394 6.04 25.52 3.03
C VAL A 394 6.08 24.15 3.70
N GLU A 395 6.26 23.08 2.93
CA GLU A 395 6.36 21.72 3.47
C GLU A 395 7.62 21.53 4.33
N LEU A 396 8.76 22.07 3.89
CA LEU A 396 10.00 22.03 4.66
C LEU A 396 9.87 22.80 5.99
N GLU A 397 9.27 23.98 5.96
CA GLU A 397 9.03 24.81 7.13
C GLU A 397 8.12 24.08 8.13
N ASP A 398 6.97 23.55 7.69
CA ASP A 398 6.04 22.77 8.54
C ASP A 398 6.73 21.56 9.16
N LEU A 399 7.51 20.82 8.37
CA LEU A 399 8.25 19.64 8.86
C LEU A 399 9.35 20.01 9.85
N ALA A 400 10.04 21.11 9.66
CA ALA A 400 11.09 21.54 10.57
C ALA A 400 10.53 22.12 11.87
N GLU A 401 9.51 22.97 11.80
CA GLU A 401 8.90 23.65 12.94
C GLU A 401 7.92 22.76 13.73
N ALA A 402 7.50 21.63 13.17
CA ALA A 402 6.46 20.76 13.72
C ALA A 402 5.16 21.53 14.02
N ALA A 403 4.74 22.41 13.09
CA ALA A 403 3.77 23.45 13.34
C ALA A 403 2.31 22.97 13.30
N THR A 404 2.00 21.90 12.58
CA THR A 404 0.60 21.43 12.43
C THR A 404 0.17 20.62 13.68
N PRO A 405 -0.90 21.04 14.39
CA PRO A 405 -1.42 20.32 15.53
C PRO A 405 -1.84 18.89 15.17
N ASP A 406 -1.71 17.98 16.13
CA ASP A 406 -2.05 16.53 15.97
C ASP A 406 -1.27 15.82 14.85
N TRP A 407 -0.11 16.38 14.45
CA TRP A 407 0.86 15.72 13.58
C TRP A 407 2.06 15.21 14.37
N VAL A 408 2.70 14.20 13.82
CA VAL A 408 3.93 13.60 14.35
C VAL A 408 5.04 13.83 13.36
N TYR A 409 6.18 14.32 13.83
CA TYR A 409 7.30 14.68 12.99
C TYR A 409 8.52 13.86 13.36
N TRP A 410 9.23 13.40 12.35
CA TRP A 410 10.45 12.61 12.53
C TRP A 410 11.41 12.78 11.36
N GLN A 411 12.66 12.47 11.61
CA GLN A 411 13.64 12.25 10.56
C GLN A 411 13.90 10.76 10.39
N SER A 412 14.18 10.33 9.16
CA SER A 412 14.70 9.01 8.85
C SER A 412 16.07 9.14 8.21
N ALA A 413 17.01 8.25 8.59
CA ALA A 413 18.34 8.18 7.99
C ALA A 413 18.55 6.80 7.39
N GLY A 414 18.91 6.75 6.11
CA GLY A 414 19.13 5.49 5.38
C GLY A 414 20.09 5.66 4.19
N GLY A 415 20.21 4.64 3.36
CA GLY A 415 21.12 4.63 2.20
C GLY A 415 20.86 5.72 1.14
N ARG A 416 19.74 6.44 1.22
CA ARG A 416 19.38 7.57 0.35
C ARG A 416 19.65 8.95 1.01
N GLY A 417 20.21 8.97 2.21
CA GLY A 417 20.42 10.18 3.00
C GLY A 417 19.37 10.36 4.08
N ILE A 418 19.27 11.60 4.59
CA ILE A 418 18.28 12.00 5.59
C ILE A 418 17.03 12.50 4.89
N GLU A 419 15.86 12.13 5.44
CA GLU A 419 14.57 12.59 5.00
C GLU A 419 13.75 13.04 6.22
N LEU A 420 13.13 14.21 6.13
CA LEU A 420 12.18 14.73 7.13
C LEU A 420 10.78 14.26 6.78
N HIS A 421 10.02 13.88 7.78
CA HIS A 421 8.66 13.36 7.63
C HIS A 421 7.70 14.02 8.60
N GLY A 422 6.45 14.08 8.20
CA GLY A 422 5.33 14.44 9.06
C GLY A 422 4.07 13.70 8.64
N ALA A 423 3.31 13.18 9.60
CA ALA A 423 2.04 12.54 9.35
C ALA A 423 1.04 12.83 10.48
N PRO A 424 -0.27 12.84 10.20
CA PRO A 424 -1.26 13.01 11.25
C PRO A 424 -1.20 11.82 12.24
N LEU A 425 -1.39 12.08 13.51
CA LEU A 425 -1.39 11.08 14.58
C LEU A 425 -2.47 10.03 14.37
N ALA A 426 -3.61 10.42 13.78
CA ALA A 426 -4.76 9.56 13.52
C ALA A 426 -5.38 9.86 12.15
N ALA A 427 -5.78 8.80 11.45
CA ALA A 427 -6.45 8.92 10.16
C ALA A 427 -7.94 9.25 10.25
N GLY A 428 -8.55 9.11 11.43
CA GLY A 428 -10.01 9.06 11.60
C GLY A 428 -10.76 10.28 11.10
N GLU A 429 -10.29 11.50 11.40
CA GLU A 429 -10.93 12.72 10.91
C GLU A 429 -10.85 12.82 9.39
N HIS A 430 -9.68 12.50 8.83
CA HIS A 430 -9.45 12.50 7.39
C HIS A 430 -10.30 11.42 6.70
N ALA A 431 -10.43 10.22 7.30
CA ALA A 431 -11.30 9.16 6.79
C ALA A 431 -12.76 9.61 6.73
N ARG A 432 -13.28 10.24 7.80
CA ARG A 432 -14.65 10.77 7.80
C ARG A 432 -14.87 11.83 6.72
N ARG A 433 -13.98 12.82 6.67
CA ARG A 433 -14.15 13.96 5.75
C ARG A 433 -13.87 13.58 4.29
N LEU A 434 -12.78 12.88 4.03
CA LEU A 434 -12.28 12.66 2.68
C LEU A 434 -12.81 11.37 2.04
N VAL A 435 -13.21 10.38 2.85
CA VAL A 435 -13.69 9.09 2.36
C VAL A 435 -15.19 8.93 2.63
N PHE A 436 -15.58 8.76 3.90
CA PHE A 436 -16.96 8.36 4.20
C PHE A 436 -18.00 9.46 3.96
N GLY A 437 -17.67 10.72 4.24
CA GLY A 437 -18.59 11.87 4.06
C GLY A 437 -19.02 12.15 2.62
N ARG A 438 -18.39 11.48 1.63
CA ARG A 438 -18.71 11.63 0.21
C ARG A 438 -19.76 10.64 -0.30
N PHE A 439 -20.09 9.62 0.48
CA PHE A 439 -20.97 8.54 0.08
C PHE A 439 -22.17 8.43 1.03
N ARG A 440 -23.34 8.16 0.47
CA ARG A 440 -24.54 7.91 1.26
C ARG A 440 -24.43 6.61 2.06
N ALA A 441 -23.76 5.59 1.49
CA ALA A 441 -23.53 4.29 2.10
C ALA A 441 -22.07 3.89 1.98
N ALA A 442 -21.47 3.35 3.03
CA ALA A 442 -20.12 2.80 3.03
C ALA A 442 -20.13 1.38 3.65
N VAL A 443 -19.58 0.42 2.94
CA VAL A 443 -19.40 -0.95 3.42
C VAL A 443 -17.91 -1.25 3.51
N LEU A 444 -17.44 -1.54 4.71
CA LEU A 444 -16.06 -1.91 4.99
C LEU A 444 -16.02 -3.41 5.27
N THR A 445 -15.38 -4.17 4.39
CA THR A 445 -15.30 -5.62 4.55
C THR A 445 -13.86 -6.12 4.62
N SER A 446 -13.62 -7.10 5.47
CA SER A 446 -12.34 -7.79 5.60
C SER A 446 -12.52 -9.15 6.29
N ALA A 447 -11.46 -9.97 6.24
CA ALA A 447 -11.39 -11.18 7.04
C ALA A 447 -11.18 -10.90 8.54
N THR A 448 -10.64 -9.73 8.87
CA THR A 448 -10.27 -9.33 10.23
C THR A 448 -10.55 -7.85 10.42
N LEU A 449 -11.62 -7.51 11.12
CA LEU A 449 -12.00 -6.15 11.50
C LEU A 449 -12.16 -6.01 13.02
N SER A 450 -12.45 -7.12 13.69
CA SER A 450 -12.65 -7.14 15.14
C SER A 450 -11.44 -7.70 15.88
N ALA A 451 -11.14 -7.14 17.05
CA ALA A 451 -10.24 -7.71 18.03
C ALA A 451 -11.10 -8.34 19.14
N SER A 452 -10.97 -9.65 19.37
CA SER A 452 -11.81 -10.39 20.34
C SER A 452 -13.33 -10.16 20.14
N GLY A 453 -13.78 -10.05 18.88
CA GLY A 453 -15.18 -9.80 18.53
C GLY A 453 -15.64 -8.35 18.62
N GLN A 454 -14.77 -7.43 19.00
CA GLN A 454 -15.08 -6.00 19.16
C GLN A 454 -14.54 -5.20 17.97
N PHE A 455 -15.39 -4.38 17.35
CA PHE A 455 -15.06 -3.56 16.17
C PHE A 455 -14.57 -2.16 16.53
N GLU A 456 -14.70 -1.76 17.78
CA GLU A 456 -14.47 -0.40 18.29
C GLU A 456 -13.05 0.09 18.01
N PHE A 457 -12.08 -0.81 18.07
CA PHE A 457 -10.68 -0.47 17.82
C PHE A 457 -10.48 0.05 16.38
N LEU A 458 -10.86 -0.72 15.39
CA LEU A 458 -10.71 -0.31 13.98
C LEU A 458 -11.67 0.82 13.62
N ALA A 459 -12.91 0.76 14.08
CA ALA A 459 -13.89 1.82 13.90
C ALA A 459 -13.36 3.16 14.43
N GLY A 460 -12.82 3.18 15.64
CA GLY A 460 -12.22 4.37 16.25
C GLY A 460 -11.04 4.92 15.47
N ARG A 461 -10.17 4.04 14.96
CA ARG A 461 -9.03 4.42 14.10
C ARG A 461 -9.46 5.03 12.77
N LEU A 462 -10.61 4.61 12.23
CA LEU A 462 -11.23 5.16 11.03
C LEU A 462 -12.20 6.33 11.33
N GLY A 463 -12.28 6.79 12.58
CA GLY A 463 -13.10 7.91 12.97
C GLY A 463 -14.60 7.61 13.04
N LEU A 464 -14.99 6.34 13.07
CA LEU A 464 -16.37 5.89 13.22
C LEU A 464 -16.72 5.74 14.70
N GLY A 465 -18.00 5.90 15.02
CA GLY A 465 -18.57 5.75 16.36
C GLY A 465 -19.64 6.81 16.66
N GLU A 466 -20.57 6.50 17.54
CA GLU A 466 -21.67 7.41 17.93
C GLU A 466 -21.15 8.71 18.56
N SER A 467 -20.17 8.61 19.45
CA SER A 467 -19.54 9.78 20.08
C SER A 467 -18.87 10.76 19.10
N ARG A 468 -18.64 10.31 17.87
CA ARG A 468 -18.01 11.09 16.80
C ARG A 468 -19.04 11.55 15.74
N GLY A 469 -20.33 11.28 15.94
CA GLY A 469 -21.38 11.60 14.98
C GLY A 469 -21.30 10.78 13.67
N ALA A 470 -20.62 9.63 13.70
CA ALA A 470 -20.46 8.71 12.56
C ALA A 470 -20.81 7.27 12.99
N PRO A 471 -22.09 6.98 13.26
CA PRO A 471 -22.52 5.65 13.71
C PRO A 471 -22.25 4.60 12.63
N TYR A 472 -22.05 3.38 13.07
CA TYR A 472 -21.89 2.23 12.19
C TYR A 472 -22.68 1.03 12.68
N HIS A 473 -23.03 0.15 11.76
CA HIS A 473 -23.52 -1.19 12.05
C HIS A 473 -22.38 -2.19 11.86
N ALA A 474 -22.35 -3.26 12.65
CA ALA A 474 -21.31 -4.29 12.53
C ALA A 474 -21.93 -5.69 12.41
N VAL A 475 -21.36 -6.50 11.53
CA VAL A 475 -21.76 -7.90 11.34
C VAL A 475 -20.50 -8.78 11.24
N SER A 476 -20.53 -9.93 11.90
CA SER A 476 -19.52 -10.97 11.76
C SER A 476 -20.15 -12.26 11.25
N VAL A 477 -19.51 -12.85 10.23
CA VAL A 477 -19.97 -14.10 9.63
C VAL A 477 -19.01 -15.21 10.07
N PRO A 478 -19.53 -16.39 10.49
CA PRO A 478 -18.67 -17.51 10.88
C PRO A 478 -17.90 -18.09 9.67
N SER A 479 -16.77 -18.75 9.94
CA SER A 479 -16.04 -19.49 8.92
C SER A 479 -16.90 -20.61 8.33
N PRO A 480 -16.89 -20.81 7.00
CA PRO A 480 -17.59 -21.92 6.36
C PRO A 480 -16.89 -23.27 6.54
N PHE A 481 -15.67 -23.26 7.12
CA PHE A 481 -14.81 -24.43 7.23
C PHE A 481 -14.82 -25.03 8.64
N PRO A 482 -14.73 -26.36 8.75
CA PRO A 482 -14.61 -27.06 10.04
C PRO A 482 -13.16 -26.96 10.55
N LEU A 483 -12.75 -25.75 11.00
CA LEU A 483 -11.36 -25.42 11.33
C LEU A 483 -10.74 -26.36 12.37
N GLU A 484 -11.53 -26.89 13.32
CA GLU A 484 -11.06 -27.88 14.31
C GLU A 484 -10.53 -29.16 13.70
N ARG A 485 -11.04 -29.52 12.50
CA ARG A 485 -10.58 -30.70 11.74
C ARG A 485 -9.45 -30.39 10.75
N GLN A 486 -9.35 -29.14 10.35
CA GLN A 486 -8.43 -28.69 9.30
C GLN A 486 -7.16 -28.03 9.84
N MET A 487 -7.15 -27.63 11.11
CA MET A 487 -6.07 -26.84 11.69
C MET A 487 -5.62 -27.41 13.02
N ARG A 488 -4.31 -27.33 13.28
CA ARG A 488 -3.71 -27.52 14.61
C ARG A 488 -2.88 -26.30 14.97
N ALA A 489 -2.93 -25.92 16.25
CA ALA A 489 -2.16 -24.81 16.79
C ALA A 489 -1.26 -25.30 17.92
N TYR A 490 0.01 -24.98 17.83
CA TYR A 490 1.02 -25.34 18.82
C TYR A 490 1.69 -24.09 19.38
N VAL A 491 2.02 -24.13 20.67
CA VAL A 491 2.90 -23.17 21.32
C VAL A 491 4.13 -23.91 21.79
N LEU A 492 5.31 -23.43 21.42
CA LEU A 492 6.55 -23.93 21.95
C LEU A 492 6.82 -23.31 23.32
N ASP A 493 6.63 -24.08 24.40
CA ASP A 493 6.96 -23.71 25.77
C ASP A 493 8.44 -24.04 26.02
N SER A 494 9.32 -23.12 25.61
CA SER A 494 10.78 -23.28 25.71
C SER A 494 11.40 -22.04 26.34
N GLU A 495 12.35 -22.27 27.23
CA GLU A 495 13.18 -21.23 27.85
C GLU A 495 14.43 -20.87 27.01
N THR A 496 14.63 -21.53 25.87
CA THR A 496 15.78 -21.29 24.98
C THR A 496 15.68 -19.94 24.27
N GLU A 497 16.82 -19.43 23.78
CA GLU A 497 16.87 -18.21 22.97
C GLU A 497 15.90 -18.31 21.77
N GLU A 498 15.19 -17.22 21.48
CA GLU A 498 14.17 -17.14 20.42
C GLU A 498 14.67 -17.69 19.07
N ALA A 499 15.88 -17.28 18.64
CA ALA A 499 16.43 -17.72 17.36
C ALA A 499 16.71 -19.22 17.36
N GLU A 500 17.11 -19.79 18.49
CA GLU A 500 17.34 -21.23 18.65
C GLU A 500 16.03 -22.00 18.61
N SER A 501 15.01 -21.54 19.32
CA SER A 501 13.67 -22.14 19.33
C SER A 501 13.04 -22.15 17.95
N VAL A 502 13.09 -21.02 17.22
CA VAL A 502 12.56 -20.92 15.86
C VAL A 502 13.32 -21.85 14.90
N CYS A 503 14.67 -21.84 14.94
CA CYS A 503 15.47 -22.71 14.08
C CYS A 503 15.25 -24.20 14.38
N GLY A 504 15.12 -24.58 15.65
CA GLY A 504 14.81 -25.95 16.05
C GLY A 504 13.47 -26.43 15.49
N VAL A 505 12.42 -25.63 15.63
CA VAL A 505 11.08 -25.96 15.10
C VAL A 505 11.08 -26.00 13.59
N VAL A 506 11.64 -25.01 12.91
CA VAL A 506 11.66 -24.94 11.43
C VAL A 506 12.44 -26.12 10.84
N SER A 507 13.60 -26.48 11.45
CA SER A 507 14.40 -27.61 10.99
C SER A 507 13.70 -28.95 11.23
N ALA A 508 13.06 -29.15 12.38
CA ALA A 508 12.28 -30.35 12.66
C ALA A 508 11.09 -30.51 11.70
N LEU A 509 10.37 -29.41 11.44
CA LEU A 509 9.24 -29.40 10.50
C LEU A 509 9.69 -29.58 9.03
N ALA A 510 10.94 -29.28 8.67
CA ALA A 510 11.45 -29.51 7.32
C ALA A 510 11.38 -30.99 6.91
N ALA A 511 11.50 -31.92 7.86
CA ALA A 511 11.36 -33.36 7.62
C ALA A 511 9.97 -33.75 7.11
N THR A 512 8.94 -32.92 7.31
CA THR A 512 7.58 -33.19 6.78
C THR A 512 7.49 -33.04 5.27
N GLY A 513 8.46 -32.40 4.60
CA GLY A 513 8.44 -32.08 3.19
C GLY A 513 7.35 -31.05 2.79
N ARG A 514 6.77 -30.33 3.77
CA ARG A 514 5.69 -29.36 3.58
C ARG A 514 6.22 -27.93 3.53
N ASN A 515 5.53 -27.07 2.80
CA ASN A 515 5.88 -25.65 2.70
C ASN A 515 5.66 -24.93 4.03
N GLN A 516 6.67 -24.15 4.45
CA GLN A 516 6.67 -23.38 5.70
C GLN A 516 6.78 -21.88 5.43
N LEU A 517 5.89 -21.08 5.99
CA LEU A 517 6.01 -19.63 6.07
C LEU A 517 6.40 -19.26 7.50
N VAL A 518 7.57 -18.64 7.66
CA VAL A 518 8.10 -18.22 8.95
C VAL A 518 8.00 -16.70 9.06
N LEU A 519 7.23 -16.22 10.01
CA LEU A 519 6.87 -14.81 10.17
C LEU A 519 7.66 -14.17 11.32
N PHE A 520 8.47 -13.18 10.96
CA PHE A 520 9.26 -12.37 11.89
C PHE A 520 8.69 -10.96 12.03
N THR A 521 9.00 -10.32 13.16
CA THR A 521 8.62 -8.93 13.44
C THR A 521 9.73 -7.93 13.10
N ALA A 522 10.97 -8.39 12.88
CA ALA A 522 12.12 -7.55 12.58
C ALA A 522 13.09 -8.27 11.64
N HIS A 523 13.67 -7.51 10.74
CA HIS A 523 14.67 -8.00 9.78
C HIS A 523 15.93 -8.56 10.45
N GLU A 524 16.37 -7.99 11.56
CA GLU A 524 17.51 -8.47 12.33
C GLU A 524 17.31 -9.91 12.83
N ARG A 525 16.10 -10.21 13.33
CA ARG A 525 15.72 -11.55 13.79
C ARG A 525 15.68 -12.55 12.64
N LEU A 526 15.08 -12.15 11.52
CA LEU A 526 15.07 -12.94 10.29
C LEU A 526 16.49 -13.25 9.82
N ARG A 527 17.39 -12.27 9.87
CA ARG A 527 18.80 -12.40 9.47
C ARG A 527 19.54 -13.43 10.32
N ARG A 528 19.38 -13.35 11.65
CA ARG A 528 19.96 -14.33 12.59
C ARG A 528 19.42 -15.74 12.38
N ALA A 529 18.11 -15.87 12.22
CA ALA A 529 17.49 -17.16 11.96
C ALA A 529 17.95 -17.76 10.63
N ARG A 530 18.03 -16.95 9.55
CA ARG A 530 18.51 -17.40 8.24
C ARG A 530 19.93 -17.96 8.31
N ALA A 531 20.85 -17.25 8.97
CA ALA A 531 22.23 -17.71 9.11
C ALA A 531 22.33 -19.08 9.77
N ARG A 532 21.59 -19.28 10.87
CA ARG A 532 21.57 -20.58 11.57
C ARG A 532 20.85 -21.69 10.79
N LEU A 533 19.79 -21.37 10.05
CA LEU A 533 19.02 -22.35 9.25
C LEU A 533 19.84 -22.87 8.07
N ILE A 534 20.67 -22.05 7.44
CA ILE A 534 21.55 -22.51 6.34
C ILE A 534 22.46 -23.65 6.78
N GLU A 535 22.92 -23.64 8.03
CA GLU A 535 23.80 -24.66 8.59
C GLU A 535 23.07 -25.93 9.06
N ARG A 536 21.76 -25.81 9.37
CA ARG A 536 20.98 -26.90 10.02
C ARG A 536 20.05 -27.64 9.09
N LEU A 537 19.60 -27.00 8.03
CA LEU A 537 18.65 -27.60 7.13
C LEU A 537 19.29 -28.73 6.30
N PRO A 538 18.54 -29.78 6.01
CA PRO A 538 18.97 -30.86 5.12
C PRO A 538 19.41 -30.32 3.75
N GLN A 539 20.43 -30.95 3.16
CA GLN A 539 20.88 -30.61 1.80
C GLN A 539 19.71 -30.71 0.81
N GLY A 540 19.58 -29.70 -0.04
CA GLY A 540 18.50 -29.62 -1.02
C GLY A 540 17.23 -28.91 -0.54
N THR A 541 17.11 -28.55 0.75
CA THR A 541 16.00 -27.74 1.24
C THR A 541 16.06 -26.34 0.66
N VAL A 542 14.98 -25.87 0.05
CA VAL A 542 14.91 -24.53 -0.52
C VAL A 542 14.54 -23.55 0.56
N LEU A 543 15.52 -22.73 0.99
CA LEU A 543 15.33 -21.63 1.93
C LEU A 543 15.29 -20.30 1.16
N MET A 544 14.17 -19.60 1.22
CA MET A 544 13.97 -18.29 0.64
C MET A 544 13.80 -17.25 1.76
N ALA A 545 14.41 -16.10 1.62
CA ALA A 545 14.33 -15.03 2.61
C ALA A 545 14.14 -13.67 1.95
N GLN A 546 13.20 -12.92 2.47
CA GLN A 546 13.01 -11.53 2.10
C GLN A 546 14.31 -10.75 2.28
N GLU A 547 14.65 -9.86 1.36
CA GLU A 547 15.90 -9.09 1.19
C GLU A 547 17.02 -9.79 0.40
N TRP A 548 17.15 -11.11 0.46
CA TRP A 548 18.22 -11.82 -0.26
C TRP A 548 17.73 -12.35 -1.60
N ASP A 549 16.56 -12.93 -1.61
CA ASP A 549 16.06 -13.70 -2.76
C ASP A 549 15.04 -12.90 -3.59
N GLY A 550 14.71 -11.67 -3.16
CA GLY A 550 13.89 -10.72 -3.90
C GLY A 550 12.73 -10.11 -3.10
N PRO A 551 11.90 -9.29 -3.76
CA PRO A 551 10.73 -8.67 -3.15
C PRO A 551 9.63 -9.71 -2.87
N ALA A 552 8.75 -9.40 -1.90
CA ALA A 552 7.70 -10.31 -1.41
C ALA A 552 6.83 -10.94 -2.52
N GLY A 553 6.48 -10.19 -3.57
CA GLY A 553 5.70 -10.69 -4.70
C GLY A 553 6.40 -11.81 -5.46
N LEU A 554 7.67 -11.60 -5.85
CA LEU A 554 8.48 -12.59 -6.56
C LEU A 554 8.72 -13.84 -5.70
N LEU A 555 8.99 -13.64 -4.41
CA LEU A 555 9.17 -14.72 -3.46
C LEU A 555 7.91 -15.58 -3.33
N SER A 556 6.74 -14.93 -3.28
CA SER A 556 5.46 -15.62 -3.19
C SER A 556 5.17 -16.48 -4.41
N GLU A 557 5.49 -16.00 -5.62
CA GLU A 557 5.35 -16.77 -6.85
C GLU A 557 6.27 -17.99 -6.86
N ARG A 558 7.55 -17.80 -6.54
CA ARG A 558 8.54 -18.88 -6.46
C ARG A 558 8.19 -19.91 -5.40
N PHE A 559 7.66 -19.46 -4.26
CA PHE A 559 7.25 -20.33 -3.15
C PHE A 559 6.08 -21.24 -3.54
N ARG A 560 5.05 -20.67 -4.22
CA ARG A 560 3.89 -21.47 -4.70
C ARG A 560 4.26 -22.61 -5.62
N MET A 561 5.32 -22.43 -6.41
CA MET A 561 5.78 -23.42 -7.40
C MET A 561 6.66 -24.53 -6.79
N ARG A 562 6.89 -24.50 -5.48
CA ARG A 562 7.81 -25.39 -4.79
C ARG A 562 7.09 -26.23 -3.75
N ARG A 563 7.68 -27.38 -3.42
CA ARG A 563 7.28 -28.21 -2.27
C ARG A 563 8.45 -28.36 -1.32
N GLY A 564 8.16 -28.42 -0.01
CA GLY A 564 9.18 -28.49 1.03
C GLY A 564 10.02 -27.21 1.15
N ALA A 565 9.55 -26.10 0.61
CA ALA A 565 10.24 -24.83 0.68
C ALA A 565 9.94 -24.11 2.00
N ILE A 566 10.93 -23.33 2.46
CA ILE A 566 10.83 -22.48 3.65
C ILE A 566 10.95 -21.03 3.21
N LEU A 567 9.96 -20.21 3.53
CA LEU A 567 9.95 -18.79 3.23
C LEU A 567 10.01 -17.99 4.53
N LEU A 568 11.09 -17.21 4.70
CA LEU A 568 11.26 -16.29 5.82
C LEU A 568 10.81 -14.90 5.44
N GLY A 569 9.90 -14.30 6.20
CA GLY A 569 9.37 -12.98 5.91
C GLY A 569 9.10 -12.11 7.12
N VAL A 570 9.04 -10.81 6.86
CA VAL A 570 8.62 -9.77 7.82
C VAL A 570 7.26 -9.21 7.41
N GLN A 571 6.91 -8.03 7.90
CA GLN A 571 5.59 -7.40 7.79
C GLN A 571 4.88 -7.56 6.43
N SER A 572 5.58 -7.43 5.30
CA SER A 572 4.97 -7.57 3.97
C SER A 572 4.49 -8.98 3.63
N LEU A 573 4.98 -10.01 4.33
CA LEU A 573 4.51 -11.40 4.23
C LEU A 573 3.50 -11.79 5.31
N TRP A 574 3.34 -10.97 6.36
CA TRP A 574 2.19 -11.08 7.28
C TRP A 574 0.89 -10.74 6.57
N GLU A 575 0.96 -9.86 5.58
CA GLU A 575 -0.18 -9.34 4.83
C GLU A 575 0.06 -9.39 3.31
N GLY A 576 -0.99 -9.56 2.50
CA GLY A 576 -0.92 -9.35 1.05
C GLY A 576 -0.39 -10.49 0.18
N VAL A 577 -0.15 -11.69 0.73
CA VAL A 577 0.19 -12.88 -0.04
C VAL A 577 -0.91 -13.93 0.06
N ASP A 578 -1.14 -14.67 -1.01
CA ASP A 578 -2.13 -15.74 -1.08
C ASP A 578 -1.46 -17.07 -1.47
N PHE A 579 -1.65 -18.09 -0.64
CA PHE A 579 -1.08 -19.42 -0.84
C PHE A 579 -2.18 -20.48 -0.71
N PRO A 580 -2.90 -20.79 -1.79
CA PRO A 580 -4.00 -21.75 -1.73
C PRO A 580 -3.51 -23.20 -1.67
N GLY A 581 -4.20 -24.02 -0.91
CA GLY A 581 -3.98 -25.46 -0.85
C GLY A 581 -2.58 -25.83 -0.32
N GLU A 582 -1.99 -26.85 -0.92
CA GLU A 582 -0.66 -27.37 -0.56
C GLU A 582 0.49 -26.36 -0.75
N ALA A 583 0.20 -25.15 -1.29
CA ALA A 583 1.21 -24.10 -1.39
C ALA A 583 1.63 -23.54 -0.01
N LEU A 584 0.80 -23.71 1.03
CA LEU A 584 1.15 -23.36 2.42
C LEU A 584 0.40 -24.25 3.40
N GLU A 585 1.14 -25.06 4.14
CA GLU A 585 0.58 -25.99 5.13
C GLU A 585 1.11 -25.71 6.55
N ILE A 586 2.20 -24.95 6.69
CA ILE A 586 2.80 -24.64 8.00
C ILE A 586 3.07 -23.15 8.09
N VAL A 587 2.55 -22.53 9.15
CA VAL A 587 2.87 -21.13 9.53
C VAL A 587 3.59 -21.15 10.88
N VAL A 588 4.81 -20.63 10.90
CA VAL A 588 5.60 -20.45 12.13
C VAL A 588 5.63 -18.96 12.48
N VAL A 589 5.10 -18.61 13.63
CA VAL A 589 5.14 -17.26 14.20
C VAL A 589 6.33 -17.19 15.16
N ALA A 590 7.42 -16.55 14.72
CA ALA A 590 8.63 -16.43 15.51
C ALA A 590 8.40 -15.57 16.77
N LYS A 591 7.61 -14.50 16.63
CA LYS A 591 7.25 -13.59 17.73
C LYS A 591 5.89 -12.96 17.50
N LEU A 592 5.16 -12.65 18.59
CA LEU A 592 3.90 -11.94 18.52
C LEU A 592 4.07 -10.57 17.85
N PRO A 593 3.20 -10.17 16.90
CA PRO A 593 3.41 -9.05 16.00
C PRO A 593 3.08 -7.68 16.61
N PHE A 594 3.64 -7.38 17.76
CA PHE A 594 3.57 -6.05 18.35
C PHE A 594 4.34 -5.04 17.49
N SER A 595 3.79 -3.84 17.38
CA SER A 595 4.47 -2.71 16.75
C SER A 595 5.76 -2.36 17.50
N VAL A 596 6.72 -1.78 16.76
CA VAL A 596 7.99 -1.35 17.35
C VAL A 596 7.74 -0.12 18.23
N PRO A 597 8.09 -0.16 19.53
CA PRO A 597 7.82 0.95 20.44
C PRO A 597 8.46 2.28 20.02
N ASP A 598 9.60 2.22 19.34
CA ASP A 598 10.38 3.38 18.87
C ASP A 598 9.87 3.94 17.53
N ASP A 599 8.75 3.42 16.99
CA ASP A 599 8.12 4.03 15.82
C ASP A 599 7.47 5.36 16.24
N PRO A 600 7.76 6.48 15.55
CA PRO A 600 7.29 7.81 15.94
C PRO A 600 5.77 7.93 16.10
N LEU A 601 5.00 7.27 15.26
CA LEU A 601 3.53 7.28 15.34
C LEU A 601 3.04 6.45 16.53
N VAL A 602 3.67 5.30 16.79
CA VAL A 602 3.33 4.44 17.94
C VAL A 602 3.65 5.14 19.26
N GLU A 603 4.83 5.75 19.35
CA GLU A 603 5.25 6.54 20.51
C GLU A 603 4.28 7.69 20.80
N ALA A 604 3.95 8.48 19.76
CA ALA A 604 3.06 9.64 19.91
C ALA A 604 1.63 9.24 20.30
N ARG A 605 1.10 8.13 19.75
CA ARG A 605 -0.20 7.59 20.15
C ARG A 605 -0.19 7.14 21.61
N ALA A 606 0.87 6.47 22.02
CA ALA A 606 1.02 6.06 23.42
C ALA A 606 1.10 7.25 24.38
N GLU A 607 1.79 8.33 24.01
CA GLU A 607 1.80 9.58 24.79
C GLU A 607 0.41 10.20 24.88
N ARG A 608 -0.33 10.27 23.77
CA ARG A 608 -1.70 10.79 23.74
C ARG A 608 -2.62 10.03 24.66
N LEU A 609 -2.63 8.70 24.57
CA LEU A 609 -3.46 7.84 25.40
C LEU A 609 -3.13 8.00 26.89
N ARG A 610 -1.83 8.10 27.25
CA ARG A 610 -1.44 8.37 28.65
C ARG A 610 -1.93 9.74 29.14
N SER A 611 -1.92 10.75 28.27
CA SER A 611 -2.44 12.07 28.64
C SER A 611 -3.97 12.09 28.86
N GLU A 612 -4.66 11.10 28.29
CA GLU A 612 -6.10 10.86 28.46
C GLU A 612 -6.42 9.84 29.58
N ASP A 613 -5.41 9.45 30.39
CA ASP A 613 -5.48 8.44 31.44
C ASP A 613 -5.92 7.05 30.95
N VAL A 614 -5.55 6.72 29.71
CA VAL A 614 -5.84 5.44 29.07
C VAL A 614 -4.56 4.62 28.93
N ASP A 615 -4.62 3.32 29.28
CA ASP A 615 -3.50 2.39 29.07
C ASP A 615 -3.21 2.15 27.59
N PRO A 616 -2.07 2.64 27.03
CA PRO A 616 -1.76 2.50 25.62
C PRO A 616 -1.59 1.06 25.16
N PHE A 617 -1.13 0.19 26.07
CA PHE A 617 -0.95 -1.21 25.72
C PHE A 617 -2.30 -1.89 25.47
N ARG A 618 -3.27 -1.69 26.35
CA ARG A 618 -4.60 -2.30 26.22
C ARG A 618 -5.47 -1.66 25.17
N ALA A 619 -5.38 -0.33 25.01
CA ALA A 619 -6.24 0.40 24.08
C ALA A 619 -5.74 0.37 22.64
N ASP A 620 -4.43 0.21 22.41
CA ASP A 620 -3.82 0.36 21.10
C ASP A 620 -2.92 -0.83 20.70
N ALA A 621 -1.84 -1.09 21.44
CA ALA A 621 -0.83 -2.05 21.03
C ALA A 621 -1.33 -3.50 20.99
N LEU A 622 -2.14 -3.90 21.98
CA LEU A 622 -2.65 -5.27 22.08
C LEU A 622 -3.71 -5.58 21.00
N PRO A 623 -4.76 -4.76 20.79
CA PRO A 623 -5.71 -4.99 19.71
C PRO A 623 -5.06 -5.02 18.33
N GLU A 624 -4.12 -4.11 18.06
CA GLU A 624 -3.38 -4.09 16.80
C GLU A 624 -2.57 -5.37 16.57
N ALA A 625 -1.85 -5.84 17.60
CA ALA A 625 -1.08 -7.08 17.53
C ALA A 625 -1.97 -8.31 17.34
N VAL A 626 -3.14 -8.36 17.96
CA VAL A 626 -4.13 -9.45 17.80
C VAL A 626 -4.68 -9.47 16.37
N LEU A 627 -5.02 -8.31 15.79
CA LEU A 627 -5.48 -8.23 14.41
C LEU A 627 -4.42 -8.72 13.43
N ARG A 628 -3.16 -8.27 13.57
CA ARG A 628 -2.04 -8.74 12.73
C ARG A 628 -1.80 -10.24 12.88
N PHE A 629 -1.89 -10.74 14.09
CA PHE A 629 -1.74 -12.18 14.34
C PHE A 629 -2.82 -12.98 13.61
N ARG A 630 -4.10 -12.58 13.72
CA ARG A 630 -5.22 -13.19 12.98
C ARG A 630 -5.00 -13.17 11.46
N GLN A 631 -4.45 -12.08 10.93
CA GLN A 631 -4.13 -11.96 9.50
C GLN A 631 -3.05 -12.93 9.05
N GLY A 632 -2.00 -13.08 9.86
CA GLY A 632 -0.90 -14.01 9.57
C GLY A 632 -1.36 -15.46 9.51
N ILE A 633 -2.15 -15.90 10.49
CA ILE A 633 -2.64 -17.28 10.56
C ILE A 633 -3.82 -17.56 9.61
N GLY A 634 -4.63 -16.55 9.30
CA GLY A 634 -5.80 -16.66 8.43
C GLY A 634 -5.49 -17.01 6.96
N ARG A 635 -4.21 -17.21 6.62
CA ARG A 635 -3.76 -17.63 5.29
C ARG A 635 -3.74 -19.13 5.10
N LEU A 636 -3.81 -19.87 6.20
CA LEU A 636 -3.54 -21.29 6.21
C LEU A 636 -4.68 -22.12 5.61
N ILE A 637 -5.93 -21.76 5.92
CA ILE A 637 -7.13 -22.49 5.45
C ILE A 637 -7.92 -21.62 4.49
N ARG A 638 -8.02 -22.03 3.23
CA ARG A 638 -8.69 -21.33 2.12
C ARG A 638 -9.78 -22.15 1.47
N ARG A 639 -9.67 -23.49 1.56
CA ARG A 639 -10.56 -24.45 0.92
C ARG A 639 -11.04 -25.50 1.92
N ALA A 640 -12.07 -26.22 1.53
CA ALA A 640 -12.66 -27.27 2.36
C ALA A 640 -11.75 -28.49 2.58
N ASP A 641 -10.77 -28.66 1.71
CA ASP A 641 -9.79 -29.75 1.74
C ASP A 641 -8.41 -29.34 2.30
N ASP A 642 -8.20 -28.03 2.59
CA ASP A 642 -6.94 -27.58 3.17
C ASP A 642 -6.74 -28.14 4.58
N ARG A 643 -5.47 -28.42 4.90
CA ARG A 643 -5.00 -28.71 6.25
C ARG A 643 -3.80 -27.85 6.58
N GLY A 644 -3.69 -27.45 7.84
CA GLY A 644 -2.58 -26.60 8.20
C GLY A 644 -2.22 -26.61 9.67
N VAL A 645 -0.97 -26.24 9.94
CA VAL A 645 -0.37 -26.19 11.25
C VAL A 645 0.13 -24.78 11.52
N VAL A 646 -0.23 -24.24 12.69
CA VAL A 646 0.34 -22.99 13.22
C VAL A 646 1.23 -23.32 14.40
N VAL A 647 2.46 -22.83 14.38
CA VAL A 647 3.38 -22.92 15.53
C VAL A 647 3.77 -21.54 15.99
N VAL A 648 3.56 -21.23 17.25
CA VAL A 648 3.98 -19.97 17.86
C VAL A 648 5.18 -20.22 18.77
N CYS A 649 6.32 -19.62 18.42
CA CYS A 649 7.57 -19.78 19.17
C CYS A 649 7.77 -18.70 20.25
N ASP A 650 6.83 -17.78 20.42
CA ASP A 650 6.93 -16.72 21.43
C ASP A 650 6.45 -17.23 22.81
N PRO A 651 7.34 -17.33 23.81
CA PRO A 651 6.98 -17.87 25.13
C PRO A 651 5.94 -17.02 25.86
N ARG A 652 5.75 -15.76 25.48
CA ARG A 652 4.73 -14.88 26.05
C ARG A 652 3.31 -15.40 25.84
N LEU A 653 3.08 -16.23 24.83
CA LEU A 653 1.78 -16.85 24.61
C LEU A 653 1.45 -17.88 25.72
N ALA A 654 2.43 -18.47 26.37
CA ALA A 654 2.24 -19.37 27.51
C ALA A 654 2.11 -18.62 28.85
N THR A 655 2.84 -17.49 29.02
CA THR A 655 3.07 -16.89 30.36
C THR A 655 2.46 -15.52 30.57
N ALA A 656 2.28 -14.70 29.49
CA ALA A 656 1.85 -13.31 29.64
C ALA A 656 0.39 -13.17 30.10
N SER A 657 0.10 -12.12 30.85
CA SER A 657 -1.25 -11.82 31.35
C SER A 657 -2.27 -11.56 30.25
N TYR A 658 -1.81 -11.07 29.08
CA TYR A 658 -2.62 -10.79 27.89
C TYR A 658 -2.73 -11.97 26.91
N ARG A 659 -2.14 -13.14 27.24
CA ARG A 659 -2.15 -14.33 26.36
C ARG A 659 -3.54 -14.72 25.88
N ARG A 660 -4.56 -14.50 26.72
CA ARG A 660 -5.95 -14.86 26.43
C ARG A 660 -6.44 -14.20 25.12
N ALA A 661 -6.07 -12.95 24.85
CA ALA A 661 -6.47 -12.24 23.63
C ALA A 661 -5.95 -12.91 22.36
N PHE A 662 -4.73 -13.47 22.39
CA PHE A 662 -4.17 -14.22 21.26
C PHE A 662 -4.71 -15.65 21.16
N LEU A 663 -4.98 -16.31 22.30
CA LEU A 663 -5.58 -17.63 22.31
C LEU A 663 -7.01 -17.61 21.77
N GLU A 664 -7.80 -16.60 22.11
CA GLU A 664 -9.14 -16.39 21.56
C GLU A 664 -9.12 -15.99 20.05
N ALA A 665 -8.00 -15.45 19.57
CA ALA A 665 -7.79 -15.14 18.17
C ALA A 665 -7.47 -16.37 17.30
N LEU A 666 -7.06 -17.47 17.90
CA LEU A 666 -6.88 -18.76 17.25
C LEU A 666 -8.22 -19.49 17.11
N PRO A 667 -8.58 -19.97 15.92
CA PRO A 667 -9.86 -20.63 15.71
C PRO A 667 -9.92 -22.07 16.23
N VAL A 668 -8.83 -22.56 16.83
CA VAL A 668 -8.69 -23.91 17.35
C VAL A 668 -7.93 -23.91 18.68
N PRO A 669 -8.16 -24.90 19.56
CA PRO A 669 -7.40 -25.05 20.80
C PRO A 669 -5.90 -25.18 20.55
N VAL A 670 -5.11 -24.68 21.48
CA VAL A 670 -3.64 -24.67 21.40
C VAL A 670 -3.06 -25.80 22.25
N THR A 671 -2.09 -26.51 21.70
CA THR A 671 -1.30 -27.55 22.39
C THR A 671 0.08 -27.02 22.73
N ALA A 672 0.49 -27.07 23.99
CA ALA A 672 1.84 -26.69 24.41
C ALA A 672 2.83 -27.84 24.22
N TRP A 673 3.99 -27.53 23.64
CA TRP A 673 5.09 -28.47 23.42
C TRP A 673 6.40 -27.91 23.94
N ARG A 674 7.26 -28.77 24.46
CA ARG A 674 8.64 -28.41 24.91
C ARG A 674 9.71 -28.92 23.95
N ASP A 675 9.40 -29.96 23.19
CA ASP A 675 10.31 -30.58 22.22
C ASP A 675 9.86 -30.34 20.78
N ALA A 676 10.73 -29.73 19.99
CA ALA A 676 10.47 -29.43 18.59
C ALA A 676 10.33 -30.69 17.71
N ALA A 677 11.03 -31.78 18.02
CA ALA A 677 10.94 -33.02 17.26
C ALA A 677 9.59 -33.71 17.48
N ALA A 678 9.16 -33.81 18.73
CA ALA A 678 7.84 -34.39 19.06
C ALA A 678 6.69 -33.55 18.48
N LEU A 679 6.81 -32.20 18.46
CA LEU A 679 5.86 -31.33 17.79
C LEU A 679 5.81 -31.62 16.28
N ALA A 680 6.98 -31.75 15.63
CA ALA A 680 7.07 -32.03 14.19
C ALA A 680 6.46 -33.38 13.83
N ASP A 681 6.67 -34.41 14.66
CA ASP A 681 6.06 -35.73 14.47
C ASP A 681 4.54 -35.71 14.56
N ASP A 682 3.98 -34.95 15.52
CA ASP A 682 2.53 -34.79 15.64
C ASP A 682 1.95 -34.00 14.47
N ALA A 683 2.61 -32.91 14.06
CA ALA A 683 2.25 -32.12 12.90
C ALA A 683 2.28 -32.95 11.61
N ALA A 684 3.31 -33.80 11.43
CA ALA A 684 3.43 -34.69 10.27
C ALA A 684 2.26 -35.69 10.18
N ARG A 685 1.90 -36.32 11.32
CA ARG A 685 0.74 -37.24 11.39
C ARG A 685 -0.56 -36.52 11.03
N PHE A 686 -0.77 -35.33 11.56
CA PHE A 686 -1.96 -34.54 11.25
C PHE A 686 -2.03 -34.16 9.77
N LEU A 687 -0.96 -33.66 9.17
CA LEU A 687 -0.89 -33.27 7.76
C LEU A 687 -1.00 -34.45 6.80
N ALA A 688 -0.51 -35.64 7.19
CA ALA A 688 -0.66 -36.88 6.40
C ALA A 688 -2.09 -37.43 6.35
N GLY A 689 -3.02 -36.88 7.13
CA GLY A 689 -4.41 -37.33 7.14
C GLY A 689 -4.69 -38.58 7.95
N SER A 690 -3.71 -39.12 8.68
CA SER A 690 -3.85 -40.30 9.57
C SER A 690 -4.51 -39.84 10.90
N LEU A 691 -5.79 -39.53 10.87
CA LEU A 691 -6.60 -39.40 12.09
C LEU A 691 -6.97 -40.79 12.58
N VAL A 692 -6.18 -41.36 13.45
CA VAL A 692 -6.69 -42.32 14.41
C VAL A 692 -7.57 -41.53 15.38
N LEU A 693 -8.88 -41.62 15.19
CA LEU A 693 -9.84 -41.21 16.21
C LEU A 693 -9.51 -42.03 17.47
N LYS A 694 -8.89 -41.43 18.48
CA LYS A 694 -8.98 -41.97 19.82
C LYS A 694 -10.46 -41.82 20.21
N GLU A 695 -11.19 -42.95 20.07
CA GLU A 695 -12.44 -43.10 20.79
C GLU A 695 -12.14 -42.91 22.29
N ASP A 696 -12.80 -41.95 22.88
CA ASP A 696 -12.81 -41.73 24.31
C ASP A 696 -13.27 -43.02 24.99
N ARG A 697 -12.41 -43.54 25.86
CA ARG A 697 -12.76 -44.43 26.93
C ARG A 697 -12.63 -43.72 28.27
#